data_91bafe3c4ac26a7d2e0df9ae46ae755a
#
_entry.id   91bafe3c4ac26a7d2e0df9ae46ae755a
#
_cell.length_a   1.000
_cell.length_b   1.000
_cell.length_c   1.000
_cell.angle_alpha   90.00
_cell.angle_beta   90.00
_cell.angle_gamma   90.00
#
_symmetry.space_group_name_H-M   'P 1'
#
loop_
_entity.id
_entity.type
_entity.pdbx_description
1 polymer ?
#
loop_
_entity_poly.entity_id
_entity_poly.type
_entity_poly.pdbx_seq_one_letter_code
_entity_poly.pdbx_strand_id
1 'polypeptide(L)'
;MSVVDHLPVVTDGRVSVDRGPVWLDVEAHDPRRPTDDQPVESRRTRRGWPQGRVAAAVAIVVVALLPMLAVLLQRWGHPYVPVADQAVEDLRIRDVWTFSADTPLTGPYSRFGWDHPGPMLYYLLAPFSWALRQRAWSLIVGNVVLQGLAVAWTARLSWKWGGLRWMVPWVAVITLAYWATGPAIFQQLWNPYLPFPFFTLFLLQAWLVAAGQTRRLVGMAFVASLLVQTHIGYALPVASVGTWALVRLGVTEHRAGRSLRTWSIWRLPLLVAGVLWFVPVVVDTVVHPPGNLVRLIQYYLGHGTVRLGPVLGIHGALGYLATEFRWRPPWLGGPDPAVTYSSLTLPSSVAWMVVPVVLIGASWGLARWRRRDDLCALAELLAVAVVAGTAALSVLTGEALPYLFLWRIPVGAATVVLSLVVVVETLRGGRRWALAALCCLLAAVTVMASVSVTRAAAASDGPVAPMEPVAASILTQLQHGGQPRGAVLVRTYGSLLGGLGDAVVDHLAAEGRPVYVDRGLGHEYGYLRTASPSRVGAVWFVIEESELYSILSRAPTARVLAVSHPLPARRQAELVALQRTLADQLATSGHSGDTGDLMTAQVAEELSGTGLPRSDLDRLQALNRVVVAHTCLCAVVAFRPDQIPSFVVASS
;
A
#
# COMPACT_ATOMS: atom_id res chain seq x y z
N MET A 1 -4.95 56.45 59.40
CA MET A 1 -6.22 57.00 59.87
C MET A 1 -7.10 55.78 60.03
N SER A 2 -7.16 55.13 61.27
CA SER A 2 -7.95 55.52 62.44
C SER A 2 -9.42 55.62 62.01
N VAL A 3 -10.31 54.75 62.51
CA VAL A 3 -11.01 54.66 63.78
C VAL A 3 -11.93 53.43 63.75
N VAL A 4 -11.86 52.38 64.52
CA VAL A 4 -12.25 52.05 65.86
C VAL A 4 -13.77 52.18 66.17
N ASP A 5 -14.29 51.03 66.68
CA ASP A 5 -15.33 50.81 67.69
C ASP A 5 -16.82 50.95 67.38
N HIS A 6 -17.59 49.90 67.61
CA HIS A 6 -18.28 49.65 68.87
C HIS A 6 -19.10 48.34 68.86
N LEU A 7 -18.86 47.52 69.87
CA LEU A 7 -19.80 46.55 70.41
C LEU A 7 -20.92 47.26 71.22
N PRO A 8 -22.06 46.64 71.43
CA PRO A 8 -22.44 46.32 72.77
C PRO A 8 -22.94 44.91 73.05
N VAL A 9 -22.72 44.55 74.23
CA VAL A 9 -23.04 43.40 75.07
C VAL A 9 -24.48 43.47 75.58
N VAL A 10 -25.00 42.25 76.06
CA VAL A 10 -26.05 42.05 77.12
C VAL A 10 -27.41 41.68 76.54
N THR A 11 -28.17 40.72 77.05
CA THR A 11 -28.27 39.64 78.05
C THR A 11 -29.48 38.78 77.83
N ASP A 12 -29.41 37.56 78.33
CA ASP A 12 -30.47 36.68 78.85
C ASP A 12 -31.83 36.51 78.19
N GLY A 13 -32.13 35.26 77.86
CA GLY A 13 -33.46 34.77 77.52
C GLY A 13 -33.45 33.28 77.19
N ARG A 14 -33.53 32.44 78.23
CA ARG A 14 -33.62 30.96 78.05
C ARG A 14 -34.84 30.55 77.26
N VAL A 15 -34.62 29.76 76.21
CA VAL A 15 -35.57 28.73 75.70
C VAL A 15 -34.78 27.50 75.37
N SER A 16 -34.97 26.44 76.16
CA SER A 16 -34.46 25.10 75.89
C SER A 16 -35.24 24.45 74.77
N VAL A 17 -34.56 24.09 73.67
CA VAL A 17 -35.05 23.08 72.72
C VAL A 17 -33.98 22.04 72.59
N ASP A 18 -34.30 20.90 73.15
CA ASP A 18 -33.56 19.62 73.04
C ASP A 18 -33.46 19.20 71.59
N ARG A 19 -32.27 19.22 70.98
CA ARG A 19 -31.93 18.58 69.74
C ARG A 19 -30.66 17.74 69.97
N GLY A 20 -30.91 16.43 70.00
CA GLY A 20 -29.85 15.45 70.09
C GLY A 20 -28.77 15.63 69.04
N PRO A 21 -27.55 15.13 69.22
CA PRO A 21 -26.42 15.33 68.35
C PRO A 21 -26.62 14.64 67.09
N VAL A 22 -26.67 15.40 65.94
CA VAL A 22 -26.51 14.90 64.58
C VAL A 22 -25.06 14.49 64.46
N TRP A 23 -24.80 13.19 64.51
CA TRP A 23 -23.52 12.61 64.15
C TRP A 23 -23.35 12.78 62.65
N LEU A 24 -22.50 13.72 62.23
CA LEU A 24 -21.88 13.68 60.91
C LEU A 24 -21.01 12.43 60.88
N ASP A 25 -21.49 11.38 60.22
CA ASP A 25 -20.65 10.26 59.79
C ASP A 25 -19.57 10.80 58.84
N VAL A 26 -18.45 11.20 59.43
CA VAL A 26 -17.19 11.28 58.69
C VAL A 26 -16.77 9.84 58.47
N GLU A 27 -17.20 9.28 57.29
CA GLU A 27 -16.67 8.02 56.83
C GLU A 27 -15.14 8.10 56.84
N ALA A 28 -14.54 7.42 57.79
CA ALA A 28 -13.10 7.24 57.88
C ALA A 28 -12.65 6.61 56.55
N HIS A 29 -11.84 7.33 55.81
CA HIS A 29 -11.25 6.89 54.54
C HIS A 29 -10.42 5.64 54.81
N ASP A 30 -10.98 4.45 54.52
CA ASP A 30 -10.25 3.17 54.57
C ASP A 30 -9.23 3.17 53.42
N PRO A 31 -7.92 3.28 53.68
CA PRO A 31 -6.89 3.29 52.65
C PRO A 31 -6.81 1.96 51.86
N ARG A 32 -7.63 0.98 52.20
CA ARG A 32 -7.71 -0.32 51.51
C ARG A 32 -8.89 -0.43 50.51
N ARG A 33 -9.79 0.54 50.44
CA ARG A 33 -10.78 0.58 49.38
C ARG A 33 -10.09 1.06 48.11
N PRO A 34 -10.09 0.28 47.03
CA PRO A 34 -9.58 0.76 45.76
C PRO A 34 -10.42 1.94 45.31
N THR A 35 -9.82 3.12 45.18
CA THR A 35 -10.48 4.28 44.59
C THR A 35 -11.04 3.91 43.22
N ASP A 36 -12.29 4.29 42.96
CA ASP A 36 -13.03 3.98 41.71
C ASP A 36 -12.40 4.64 40.48
N ASP A 37 -11.30 5.39 40.67
CA ASP A 37 -10.54 6.11 39.63
C ASP A 37 -9.43 5.30 38.97
N GLN A 38 -9.35 3.98 39.18
CA GLN A 38 -8.43 3.20 38.35
C GLN A 38 -8.90 3.18 36.91
N PRO A 39 -8.00 3.45 35.93
CA PRO A 39 -8.33 3.41 34.54
C PRO A 39 -9.04 2.09 34.21
N VAL A 40 -10.09 2.15 33.38
CA VAL A 40 -10.91 1.00 32.96
C VAL A 40 -10.07 -0.22 32.52
N GLU A 41 -8.83 0.01 32.14
CA GLU A 41 -7.83 -1.00 31.77
C GLU A 41 -7.39 -1.87 32.98
N SER A 42 -7.27 -1.33 34.19
CA SER A 42 -6.77 -2.06 35.36
C SER A 42 -7.78 -3.05 35.96
N ARG A 43 -9.07 -2.78 35.77
CA ARG A 43 -10.15 -3.68 36.24
C ARG A 43 -10.39 -4.89 35.31
N ARG A 44 -10.05 -4.78 34.00
CA ARG A 44 -10.29 -5.84 33.02
C ARG A 44 -9.19 -6.91 32.93
N THR A 45 -7.96 -6.59 33.34
CA THR A 45 -6.81 -7.49 33.18
C THR A 45 -6.72 -8.61 34.22
N ARG A 46 -7.47 -8.55 35.33
CA ARG A 46 -7.39 -9.54 36.42
C ARG A 46 -8.32 -10.76 36.30
N ARG A 47 -9.33 -10.73 35.43
CA ARG A 47 -10.12 -11.93 35.11
C ARG A 47 -9.69 -12.45 33.73
N GLY A 48 -9.05 -13.61 33.68
CA GLY A 48 -8.72 -14.29 32.45
C GLY A 48 -9.96 -14.41 31.53
N TRP A 49 -9.78 -14.20 30.23
CA TRP A 49 -10.86 -14.36 29.28
C TRP A 49 -11.31 -15.84 29.27
N PRO A 50 -12.63 -16.14 29.17
CA PRO A 50 -13.11 -17.50 29.01
C PRO A 50 -12.38 -18.19 27.83
N GLN A 51 -11.88 -19.41 28.06
CA GLN A 51 -11.07 -20.15 27.08
C GLN A 51 -11.73 -20.21 25.69
N GLY A 52 -13.04 -20.42 25.60
CA GLY A 52 -13.77 -20.43 24.33
C GLY A 52 -13.69 -19.11 23.55
N ARG A 53 -13.63 -17.94 24.23
CA ARG A 53 -13.48 -16.66 23.55
C ARG A 53 -12.06 -16.45 23.02
N VAL A 54 -11.06 -16.95 23.73
CA VAL A 54 -9.66 -16.91 23.25
C VAL A 54 -9.51 -17.82 22.04
N ALA A 55 -10.07 -19.02 22.10
CA ALA A 55 -10.07 -19.96 20.96
C ALA A 55 -10.74 -19.35 19.71
N ALA A 56 -11.90 -18.70 19.88
CA ALA A 56 -12.57 -17.99 18.78
C ALA A 56 -11.72 -16.84 18.22
N ALA A 57 -11.05 -16.08 19.06
CA ALA A 57 -10.17 -15.00 18.62
C ALA A 57 -8.98 -15.54 17.80
N VAL A 58 -8.34 -16.60 18.29
CA VAL A 58 -7.24 -17.27 17.58
C VAL A 58 -7.73 -17.81 16.24
N ALA A 59 -8.88 -18.50 16.21
CA ALA A 59 -9.45 -19.03 14.98
C ALA A 59 -9.69 -17.96 13.93
N ILE A 60 -10.23 -16.79 14.30
CA ILE A 60 -10.46 -15.66 13.38
C ILE A 60 -9.14 -15.13 12.83
N VAL A 61 -8.11 -14.99 13.66
CA VAL A 61 -6.78 -14.55 13.20
C VAL A 61 -6.17 -15.58 12.25
N VAL A 62 -6.23 -16.86 12.59
CA VAL A 62 -5.73 -17.94 11.72
C VAL A 62 -6.44 -17.92 10.37
N VAL A 63 -7.78 -17.78 10.36
CA VAL A 63 -8.55 -17.67 9.12
C VAL A 63 -8.12 -16.46 8.30
N ALA A 64 -7.92 -15.30 8.93
CA ALA A 64 -7.46 -14.10 8.24
C ALA A 64 -6.05 -14.25 7.63
N LEU A 65 -5.21 -15.14 8.17
CA LEU A 65 -3.86 -15.42 7.69
C LEU A 65 -3.80 -16.55 6.64
N LEU A 66 -4.89 -17.30 6.41
CA LEU A 66 -4.90 -18.41 5.44
C LEU A 66 -4.46 -18.03 4.02
N PRO A 67 -4.89 -16.89 3.45
CA PRO A 67 -4.43 -16.49 2.11
C PRO A 67 -2.91 -16.31 2.03
N MET A 68 -2.30 -15.77 3.07
CA MET A 68 -0.86 -15.56 3.17
C MET A 68 -0.11 -16.90 3.22
N LEU A 69 -0.60 -17.82 4.04
CA LEU A 69 -0.04 -19.17 4.12
C LEU A 69 -0.17 -19.91 2.78
N ALA A 70 -1.32 -19.79 2.12
CA ALA A 70 -1.54 -20.41 0.81
C ALA A 70 -0.53 -19.91 -0.24
N VAL A 71 -0.27 -18.59 -0.28
CA VAL A 71 0.73 -18.00 -1.18
C VAL A 71 2.13 -18.54 -0.87
N LEU A 72 2.52 -18.61 0.41
CA LEU A 72 3.84 -19.15 0.80
C LEU A 72 3.99 -20.61 0.41
N LEU A 73 2.96 -21.43 0.61
CA LEU A 73 2.98 -22.85 0.24
C LEU A 73 3.03 -23.05 -1.27
N GLN A 74 2.25 -22.28 -2.01
CA GLN A 74 2.21 -22.33 -3.47
C GLN A 74 3.56 -21.93 -4.10
N ARG A 75 4.18 -20.86 -3.55
CA ARG A 75 5.47 -20.37 -4.07
C ARG A 75 6.68 -21.14 -3.54
N TRP A 76 6.49 -22.04 -2.60
CA TRP A 76 7.57 -22.84 -2.02
C TRP A 76 8.20 -23.74 -3.10
N GLY A 77 9.50 -23.55 -3.32
CA GLY A 77 10.24 -24.32 -4.32
C GLY A 77 10.08 -23.87 -5.77
N HIS A 78 9.22 -22.90 -6.04
CA HIS A 78 9.12 -22.30 -7.39
C HIS A 78 10.09 -21.13 -7.54
N PRO A 79 10.80 -21.02 -8.68
CA PRO A 79 11.62 -19.85 -8.96
C PRO A 79 10.74 -18.61 -9.02
N TYR A 80 11.23 -17.52 -8.44
CA TYR A 80 10.62 -16.19 -8.53
C TYR A 80 11.62 -15.25 -9.16
N VAL A 81 11.22 -14.56 -10.21
CA VAL A 81 12.01 -13.56 -10.91
C VAL A 81 11.38 -12.20 -10.68
N PRO A 82 11.99 -11.32 -9.88
CA PRO A 82 11.51 -9.96 -9.72
C PRO A 82 11.60 -9.21 -11.05
N VAL A 83 10.58 -8.43 -11.37
CA VAL A 83 10.52 -7.56 -12.56
C VAL A 83 10.04 -6.18 -12.16
N ALA A 84 10.32 -5.16 -12.96
CA ALA A 84 9.93 -3.79 -12.70
C ALA A 84 10.31 -3.32 -11.27
N ASP A 85 9.42 -2.60 -10.60
CA ASP A 85 9.64 -2.07 -9.24
C ASP A 85 10.16 -3.14 -8.27
N GLN A 86 9.72 -4.41 -8.41
CA GLN A 86 10.15 -5.48 -7.50
C GLN A 86 11.63 -5.83 -7.68
N ALA A 87 12.16 -5.73 -8.89
CA ALA A 87 13.58 -5.96 -9.15
C ALA A 87 14.43 -4.84 -8.54
N VAL A 88 13.99 -3.59 -8.68
CA VAL A 88 14.64 -2.45 -8.03
C VAL A 88 14.53 -2.57 -6.50
N GLU A 89 13.37 -2.96 -5.97
CA GLU A 89 13.18 -3.18 -4.53
C GLU A 89 14.12 -4.28 -4.00
N ASP A 90 14.27 -5.42 -4.72
CA ASP A 90 15.20 -6.49 -4.32
C ASP A 90 16.65 -6.00 -4.28
N LEU A 91 17.08 -5.30 -5.33
CA LEU A 91 18.39 -4.68 -5.42
C LEU A 91 18.64 -3.75 -4.23
N ARG A 92 17.70 -2.83 -3.95
CA ARG A 92 17.85 -1.83 -2.87
C ARG A 92 17.77 -2.46 -1.48
N ILE A 93 17.00 -3.54 -1.28
CA ILE A 93 16.98 -4.30 -0.03
C ILE A 93 18.33 -4.95 0.25
N ARG A 94 19.01 -5.48 -0.77
CA ARG A 94 20.37 -6.03 -0.63
C ARG A 94 21.38 -4.95 -0.28
N ASP A 95 21.21 -3.74 -0.79
CA ASP A 95 22.08 -2.60 -0.51
C ASP A 95 22.06 -2.16 0.95
N VAL A 96 21.03 -2.46 1.72
CA VAL A 96 20.98 -2.13 3.16
C VAL A 96 22.20 -2.67 3.92
N TRP A 97 22.73 -3.81 3.51
CA TRP A 97 23.86 -4.46 4.18
C TRP A 97 25.24 -4.08 3.64
N THR A 98 25.30 -3.27 2.59
CA THR A 98 26.57 -2.89 1.98
C THR A 98 27.32 -1.84 2.77
N PHE A 99 26.62 -1.03 3.58
CA PHE A 99 27.17 0.12 4.33
C PHE A 99 28.01 1.04 3.43
N SER A 100 27.58 1.23 2.19
CA SER A 100 28.23 2.02 1.15
C SER A 100 27.40 3.25 0.78
N ALA A 101 27.84 4.01 -0.22
CA ALA A 101 27.05 5.13 -0.77
C ALA A 101 25.74 4.67 -1.45
N ASP A 102 25.56 3.36 -1.72
CA ASP A 102 24.32 2.79 -2.21
C ASP A 102 23.35 2.38 -1.09
N THR A 103 23.76 2.45 0.19
CA THR A 103 22.85 2.18 1.31
C THR A 103 21.62 3.10 1.20
N PRO A 104 20.38 2.54 1.16
CA PRO A 104 19.19 3.35 0.91
C PRO A 104 18.95 4.40 1.99
N LEU A 105 18.83 5.65 1.60
CA LEU A 105 18.43 6.78 2.44
C LEU A 105 17.02 7.28 2.12
N THR A 106 16.50 6.90 0.95
CA THR A 106 15.17 7.19 0.45
C THR A 106 14.37 5.90 0.26
N GLY A 107 13.06 6.01 0.07
CA GLY A 107 12.19 4.89 -0.24
C GLY A 107 12.19 4.53 -1.73
N PRO A 108 11.21 3.75 -2.19
CA PRO A 108 11.06 3.38 -3.59
C PRO A 108 11.03 4.61 -4.51
N TYR A 109 11.60 4.45 -5.68
CA TYR A 109 11.64 5.52 -6.67
C TYR A 109 10.25 5.88 -7.20
N SER A 110 10.13 7.08 -7.74
CA SER A 110 8.97 7.54 -8.47
C SER A 110 9.37 7.97 -9.87
N ARG A 111 8.56 7.62 -10.87
CA ARG A 111 8.71 8.05 -12.26
C ARG A 111 8.75 9.60 -12.44
N PHE A 112 8.55 10.36 -11.39
CA PHE A 112 8.58 11.81 -11.40
C PHE A 112 9.94 12.41 -10.99
N GLY A 113 10.98 11.59 -10.83
CA GLY A 113 12.34 12.02 -10.50
C GLY A 113 12.59 12.35 -9.03
N TRP A 114 11.70 11.91 -8.14
CA TRP A 114 11.86 11.91 -6.69
C TRP A 114 11.54 10.52 -6.14
N ASP A 115 12.02 10.22 -4.94
CA ASP A 115 11.77 8.95 -4.26
C ASP A 115 10.76 9.13 -3.13
N HIS A 116 10.11 8.05 -2.69
CA HIS A 116 9.34 8.08 -1.46
C HIS A 116 10.21 8.51 -0.28
N PRO A 117 9.64 9.20 0.75
CA PRO A 117 10.43 10.03 1.65
C PRO A 117 11.46 9.31 2.51
N GLY A 118 11.40 8.00 2.66
CA GLY A 118 12.37 7.32 3.53
C GLY A 118 12.44 5.81 3.34
N PRO A 119 13.50 5.19 3.85
CA PRO A 119 13.92 3.83 3.49
C PRO A 119 13.28 2.70 4.32
N MET A 120 12.24 2.97 5.13
CA MET A 120 11.70 1.97 6.08
C MET A 120 11.31 0.65 5.42
N LEU A 121 10.78 0.66 4.20
CA LEU A 121 10.44 -0.54 3.44
C LEU A 121 11.65 -1.47 3.34
N TYR A 122 12.76 -0.96 2.85
CA TYR A 122 13.98 -1.72 2.62
C TYR A 122 14.58 -2.27 3.92
N TYR A 123 14.63 -1.44 4.95
CA TYR A 123 15.17 -1.84 6.25
C TYR A 123 14.33 -2.90 6.97
N LEU A 124 13.00 -2.88 6.80
CA LEU A 124 12.11 -3.90 7.37
C LEU A 124 12.22 -5.24 6.63
N LEU A 125 12.54 -5.22 5.33
CA LEU A 125 12.65 -6.41 4.50
C LEU A 125 14.07 -7.00 4.48
N ALA A 126 15.11 -6.19 4.72
CA ALA A 126 16.50 -6.62 4.71
C ALA A 126 16.80 -7.84 5.63
N PRO A 127 16.24 -7.98 6.85
CA PRO A 127 16.45 -9.17 7.66
C PRO A 127 15.95 -10.46 6.99
N PHE A 128 14.86 -10.41 6.23
CA PHE A 128 14.33 -11.58 5.50
C PHE A 128 15.22 -11.93 4.32
N SER A 129 15.67 -10.92 3.57
CA SER A 129 16.63 -11.09 2.47
C SER A 129 17.93 -11.75 2.98
N TRP A 130 18.49 -11.24 4.05
CA TRP A 130 19.69 -11.81 4.68
C TRP A 130 19.47 -13.26 5.17
N ALA A 131 18.39 -13.52 5.91
CA ALA A 131 18.08 -14.84 6.47
C ALA A 131 17.86 -15.89 5.38
N LEU A 132 17.34 -15.48 4.23
CA LEU A 132 17.07 -16.34 3.07
C LEU A 132 18.17 -16.27 2.01
N ARG A 133 19.39 -15.83 2.39
CA ARG A 133 20.58 -15.76 1.56
C ARG A 133 20.38 -14.94 0.29
N GLN A 134 19.69 -13.81 0.42
CA GLN A 134 19.41 -12.84 -0.66
C GLN A 134 18.72 -13.46 -1.89
N ARG A 135 17.95 -14.52 -1.70
CA ARG A 135 17.14 -15.11 -2.76
C ARG A 135 15.92 -14.25 -2.99
N ALA A 136 15.55 -13.99 -4.23
CA ALA A 136 14.44 -13.12 -4.63
C ALA A 136 13.10 -13.45 -3.94
N TRP A 137 12.80 -14.73 -3.70
CA TRP A 137 11.57 -15.11 -3.01
C TRP A 137 11.48 -14.62 -1.55
N SER A 138 12.58 -14.12 -0.96
CA SER A 138 12.58 -13.44 0.33
C SER A 138 11.67 -12.22 0.36
N LEU A 139 11.45 -11.58 -0.78
CA LEU A 139 10.52 -10.47 -0.96
C LEU A 139 9.10 -10.91 -0.61
N ILE A 140 8.67 -12.04 -1.14
CA ILE A 140 7.33 -12.60 -0.88
C ILE A 140 7.20 -12.98 0.60
N VAL A 141 8.20 -13.64 1.16
CA VAL A 141 8.20 -14.03 2.59
C VAL A 141 8.12 -12.78 3.48
N GLY A 142 8.98 -11.79 3.22
CA GLY A 142 9.00 -10.54 3.98
C GLY A 142 7.67 -9.80 3.89
N ASN A 143 7.11 -9.66 2.68
CA ASN A 143 5.82 -9.04 2.44
C ASN A 143 4.70 -9.75 3.25
N VAL A 144 4.58 -11.06 3.11
CA VAL A 144 3.56 -11.86 3.81
C VAL A 144 3.70 -11.77 5.33
N VAL A 145 4.92 -11.90 5.85
CA VAL A 145 5.15 -11.82 7.30
C VAL A 145 4.82 -10.44 7.85
N LEU A 146 5.25 -9.37 7.19
CA LEU A 146 4.94 -8.00 7.64
C LEU A 146 3.43 -7.71 7.59
N GLN A 147 2.73 -8.13 6.54
CA GLN A 147 1.28 -7.98 6.47
C GLN A 147 0.58 -8.84 7.54
N GLY A 148 1.04 -10.07 7.78
CA GLY A 148 0.54 -10.93 8.86
C GLY A 148 0.74 -10.32 10.25
N LEU A 149 1.88 -9.67 10.49
CA LEU A 149 2.13 -8.91 11.72
C LEU A 149 1.16 -7.72 11.88
N ALA A 150 0.83 -7.02 10.80
CA ALA A 150 -0.16 -5.95 10.85
C ALA A 150 -1.56 -6.46 11.23
N VAL A 151 -1.99 -7.61 10.66
CA VAL A 151 -3.25 -8.29 11.03
C VAL A 151 -3.24 -8.71 12.51
N ALA A 152 -2.20 -9.39 12.94
CA ALA A 152 -2.06 -9.88 14.32
C ALA A 152 -2.01 -8.72 15.32
N TRP A 153 -1.32 -7.63 15.00
CA TRP A 153 -1.24 -6.44 15.84
C TRP A 153 -2.59 -5.74 15.93
N THR A 154 -3.29 -5.57 14.81
CA THR A 154 -4.67 -5.04 14.79
C THR A 154 -5.61 -5.89 15.65
N ALA A 155 -5.59 -7.20 15.48
CA ALA A 155 -6.39 -8.13 16.28
C ALA A 155 -6.07 -8.04 17.77
N ARG A 156 -4.78 -8.01 18.15
CA ARG A 156 -4.35 -7.88 19.56
C ARG A 156 -4.80 -6.57 20.19
N LEU A 157 -4.66 -5.43 19.48
CA LEU A 157 -5.05 -4.13 20.02
C LEU A 157 -6.55 -4.02 20.21
N SER A 158 -7.33 -4.38 19.21
CA SER A 158 -8.79 -4.33 19.26
C SER A 158 -9.36 -5.35 20.25
N TRP A 159 -8.75 -6.55 20.38
CA TRP A 159 -9.07 -7.51 21.44
C TRP A 159 -8.86 -6.92 22.82
N LYS A 160 -7.71 -6.30 23.09
CA LYS A 160 -7.43 -5.67 24.39
C LYS A 160 -8.40 -4.54 24.71
N TRP A 161 -8.85 -3.80 23.70
CA TRP A 161 -9.82 -2.73 23.89
C TRP A 161 -11.21 -3.23 24.31
N GLY A 162 -11.70 -4.31 23.68
CA GLY A 162 -13.06 -4.74 24.00
C GLY A 162 -13.41 -6.18 23.63
N GLY A 163 -12.44 -7.07 23.46
CA GLY A 163 -12.67 -8.47 23.12
C GLY A 163 -13.17 -8.67 21.68
N LEU A 164 -13.88 -9.78 21.44
CA LEU A 164 -14.37 -10.15 20.10
C LEU A 164 -15.20 -9.05 19.43
N ARG A 165 -16.00 -8.29 20.18
CA ARG A 165 -16.89 -7.26 19.63
C ARG A 165 -16.14 -6.14 18.89
N TRP A 166 -14.87 -5.89 19.20
CA TRP A 166 -14.01 -4.94 18.52
C TRP A 166 -12.99 -5.61 17.61
N MET A 167 -12.50 -6.81 17.98
CA MET A 167 -11.52 -7.51 17.19
C MET A 167 -12.11 -7.97 15.84
N VAL A 168 -13.31 -8.56 15.86
CA VAL A 168 -13.95 -9.07 14.65
C VAL A 168 -14.18 -7.96 13.62
N PRO A 169 -14.77 -6.80 13.95
CA PRO A 169 -14.94 -5.71 13.00
C PRO A 169 -13.63 -5.20 12.39
N TRP A 170 -12.59 -4.99 13.20
CA TRP A 170 -11.31 -4.49 12.70
C TRP A 170 -10.59 -5.51 11.81
N VAL A 171 -10.65 -6.80 12.15
CA VAL A 171 -10.11 -7.86 11.29
C VAL A 171 -10.94 -7.99 10.01
N ALA A 172 -12.28 -7.87 10.10
CA ALA A 172 -13.15 -7.89 8.93
C ALA A 172 -12.83 -6.75 7.94
N VAL A 173 -12.52 -5.54 8.42
CA VAL A 173 -12.08 -4.43 7.55
C VAL A 173 -10.85 -4.83 6.72
N ILE A 174 -9.84 -5.45 7.35
CA ILE A 174 -8.63 -5.89 6.63
C ILE A 174 -8.95 -7.01 5.65
N THR A 175 -9.71 -8.02 6.06
CA THR A 175 -10.01 -9.18 5.20
C THR A 175 -10.93 -8.83 4.02
N LEU A 176 -11.88 -7.91 4.21
CA LEU A 176 -12.69 -7.35 3.13
C LEU A 176 -11.82 -6.57 2.12
N ALA A 177 -10.89 -5.80 2.63
CA ALA A 177 -9.96 -5.07 1.81
C ALA A 177 -9.03 -6.02 1.01
N TYR A 178 -8.54 -7.10 1.62
CA TYR A 178 -7.82 -8.16 0.92
C TYR A 178 -8.69 -8.91 -0.11
N TRP A 179 -9.98 -9.06 0.18
CA TRP A 179 -10.88 -9.67 -0.79
C TRP A 179 -11.03 -8.84 -2.06
N ALA A 180 -11.08 -7.51 -1.93
CA ALA A 180 -11.10 -6.61 -3.08
C ALA A 180 -9.83 -6.70 -3.94
N THR A 181 -8.66 -6.81 -3.29
CA THR A 181 -7.37 -6.82 -3.99
C THR A 181 -6.95 -8.20 -4.50
N GLY A 182 -7.56 -9.26 -3.97
CA GLY A 182 -7.20 -10.63 -4.33
C GLY A 182 -5.80 -11.07 -3.83
N PRO A 183 -5.26 -12.19 -4.35
CA PRO A 183 -3.99 -12.75 -3.88
C PRO A 183 -2.75 -11.97 -4.32
N ALA A 184 -2.84 -11.14 -5.36
CA ALA A 184 -1.70 -10.40 -5.89
C ALA A 184 -0.97 -9.57 -4.83
N ILE A 185 -1.71 -9.03 -3.86
CA ILE A 185 -1.15 -8.23 -2.75
C ILE A 185 -0.15 -9.02 -1.87
N PHE A 186 -0.23 -10.34 -1.87
CA PHE A 186 0.67 -11.24 -1.15
C PHE A 186 1.75 -11.84 -2.04
N GLN A 187 1.44 -12.05 -3.31
CA GLN A 187 2.28 -12.75 -4.28
C GLN A 187 3.44 -11.88 -4.80
N GLN A 188 3.30 -10.56 -4.67
CA GLN A 188 4.33 -9.59 -5.08
C GLN A 188 4.65 -8.66 -3.91
N LEU A 189 5.92 -8.39 -3.71
CA LEU A 189 6.30 -7.17 -2.99
C LEU A 189 6.08 -6.00 -3.95
N TRP A 190 5.35 -5.00 -3.51
CA TRP A 190 5.20 -3.74 -4.22
C TRP A 190 4.86 -2.64 -3.23
N ASN A 191 5.52 -1.51 -3.37
CA ASN A 191 5.39 -0.42 -2.40
C ASN A 191 3.97 0.13 -2.18
N PRO A 192 2.99 0.06 -3.13
CA PRO A 192 1.59 0.35 -2.84
C PRO A 192 0.88 -0.73 -2.02
N TYR A 193 1.36 -1.99 -2.06
CA TYR A 193 0.67 -3.14 -1.43
C TYR A 193 1.00 -3.31 0.04
N LEU A 194 2.28 -3.19 0.42
CA LEU A 194 2.72 -3.41 1.79
C LEU A 194 2.04 -2.47 2.81
N PRO A 195 1.84 -1.15 2.54
CA PRO A 195 1.21 -0.23 3.48
C PRO A 195 -0.25 -0.53 3.80
N PHE A 196 -0.92 -1.27 2.94
CA PHE A 196 -2.36 -1.45 2.94
C PHE A 196 -2.97 -1.92 4.28
N PRO A 197 -2.55 -3.05 4.92
CA PRO A 197 -3.08 -3.46 6.22
C PRO A 197 -2.58 -2.55 7.35
N PHE A 198 -1.41 -1.95 7.20
CA PHE A 198 -0.87 -1.01 8.18
C PHE A 198 -1.69 0.27 8.28
N PHE A 199 -2.37 0.68 7.20
CA PHE A 199 -3.26 1.82 7.27
C PHE A 199 -4.48 1.56 8.18
N THR A 200 -5.06 0.36 8.13
CA THR A 200 -6.12 -0.04 9.08
C THR A 200 -5.60 -0.07 10.52
N LEU A 201 -4.39 -0.58 10.73
CA LEU A 201 -3.72 -0.56 12.03
C LEU A 201 -3.47 0.88 12.52
N PHE A 202 -3.09 1.80 11.63
CA PHE A 202 -2.92 3.22 11.92
C PHE A 202 -4.24 3.86 12.36
N LEU A 203 -5.33 3.63 11.63
CA LEU A 203 -6.67 4.12 12.00
C LEU A 203 -7.07 3.62 13.39
N LEU A 204 -6.86 2.35 13.69
CA LEU A 204 -7.12 1.79 15.03
C LEU A 204 -6.28 2.49 16.11
N GLN A 205 -4.98 2.67 15.87
CA GLN A 205 -4.11 3.32 16.85
C GLN A 205 -4.47 4.79 17.05
N ALA A 206 -4.80 5.52 15.97
CA ALA A 206 -5.26 6.90 16.03
C ALA A 206 -6.54 7.04 16.87
N TRP A 207 -7.52 6.13 16.69
CA TRP A 207 -8.71 6.08 17.54
C TRP A 207 -8.38 5.81 18.99
N LEU A 208 -7.51 4.84 19.30
CA LEU A 208 -7.10 4.53 20.68
C LEU A 208 -6.35 5.69 21.32
N VAL A 209 -5.51 6.42 20.59
CA VAL A 209 -4.86 7.65 21.05
C VAL A 209 -5.90 8.72 21.35
N ALA A 210 -6.83 8.97 20.44
CA ALA A 210 -7.93 9.93 20.63
C ALA A 210 -8.80 9.60 21.87
N ALA A 211 -8.93 8.31 22.20
CA ALA A 211 -9.62 7.81 23.38
C ALA A 211 -8.75 7.85 24.67
N GLY A 212 -7.58 8.51 24.65
CA GLY A 212 -6.73 8.73 25.82
C GLY A 212 -5.63 7.68 26.06
N GLN A 213 -5.41 6.72 25.15
CA GLN A 213 -4.33 5.74 25.30
C GLN A 213 -2.96 6.28 24.83
N THR A 214 -2.32 7.11 25.64
CA THR A 214 -1.03 7.76 25.31
C THR A 214 0.08 6.75 24.95
N ARG A 215 0.07 5.54 25.52
CA ARG A 215 1.03 4.47 25.20
C ARG A 215 1.00 4.03 23.72
N ARG A 216 -0.08 4.37 22.99
CA ARG A 216 -0.21 4.05 21.55
C ARG A 216 0.49 5.06 20.65
N LEU A 217 0.91 6.21 21.17
CA LEU A 217 1.64 7.22 20.39
C LEU A 217 2.88 6.67 19.69
N VAL A 218 3.65 5.81 20.37
CA VAL A 218 4.85 5.17 19.77
C VAL A 218 4.49 4.31 18.56
N GLY A 219 3.50 3.43 18.73
CA GLY A 219 3.05 2.58 17.64
C GLY A 219 2.42 3.37 16.50
N MET A 220 1.63 4.42 16.82
CA MET A 220 1.05 5.31 15.83
C MET A 220 2.14 6.05 15.04
N ALA A 221 3.18 6.59 15.71
CA ALA A 221 4.29 7.26 15.05
C ALA A 221 5.09 6.31 14.14
N PHE A 222 5.35 5.08 14.62
CA PHE A 222 6.04 4.05 13.81
C PHE A 222 5.24 3.68 12.57
N VAL A 223 3.94 3.37 12.72
CA VAL A 223 3.09 2.96 11.58
C VAL A 223 2.85 4.13 10.64
N ALA A 224 2.65 5.35 11.14
CA ALA A 224 2.56 6.56 10.32
C ALA A 224 3.81 6.77 9.47
N SER A 225 4.99 6.60 10.08
CA SER A 225 6.28 6.71 9.37
C SER A 225 6.40 5.64 8.28
N LEU A 226 6.06 4.39 8.59
CA LEU A 226 6.08 3.30 7.60
C LEU A 226 5.18 3.61 6.39
N LEU A 227 3.94 4.05 6.64
CA LEU A 227 2.98 4.35 5.58
C LEU A 227 3.49 5.42 4.62
N VAL A 228 3.96 6.55 5.17
CA VAL A 228 4.37 7.71 4.36
C VAL A 228 5.71 7.46 3.68
N GLN A 229 6.65 6.80 4.35
CA GLN A 229 7.96 6.48 3.77
C GLN A 229 7.87 5.43 2.66
N THR A 230 6.93 4.50 2.76
CA THR A 230 6.74 3.47 1.73
C THR A 230 5.96 4.00 0.53
N HIS A 231 4.94 4.85 0.76
CA HIS A 231 4.12 5.39 -0.34
C HIS A 231 3.54 6.76 0.02
N ILE A 232 3.98 7.80 -0.71
CA ILE A 232 3.61 9.21 -0.45
C ILE A 232 2.09 9.47 -0.52
N GLY A 233 1.34 8.66 -1.26
CA GLY A 233 -0.13 8.75 -1.35
C GLY A 233 -0.83 8.63 0.02
N TYR A 234 -0.18 8.10 1.04
CA TYR A 234 -0.67 8.06 2.41
C TYR A 234 -0.39 9.33 3.21
N ALA A 235 0.46 10.25 2.72
CA ALA A 235 0.93 11.38 3.51
C ALA A 235 -0.20 12.26 4.05
N LEU A 236 -1.10 12.71 3.17
CA LEU A 236 -2.20 13.60 3.58
C LEU A 236 -3.23 12.90 4.47
N PRO A 237 -3.71 11.67 4.18
CA PRO A 237 -4.55 10.92 5.10
C PRO A 237 -3.91 10.67 6.46
N VAL A 238 -2.64 10.29 6.50
CA VAL A 238 -1.90 10.04 7.76
C VAL A 238 -1.70 11.31 8.55
N ALA A 239 -1.28 12.40 7.91
CA ALA A 239 -1.09 13.69 8.57
C ALA A 239 -2.40 14.22 9.16
N SER A 240 -3.50 14.18 8.38
CA SER A 240 -4.81 14.67 8.83
C SER A 240 -5.37 13.86 9.99
N VAL A 241 -5.39 12.52 9.87
CA VAL A 241 -5.88 11.62 10.91
C VAL A 241 -4.98 11.67 12.15
N GLY A 242 -3.66 11.72 11.97
CA GLY A 242 -2.71 11.83 13.06
C GLY A 242 -2.87 13.15 13.84
N THR A 243 -2.96 14.27 13.14
CA THR A 243 -3.20 15.59 13.76
C THR A 243 -4.52 15.61 14.52
N TRP A 244 -5.61 15.12 13.89
CA TRP A 244 -6.89 14.98 14.57
C TRP A 244 -6.79 14.14 15.84
N ALA A 245 -6.09 12.98 15.79
CA ALA A 245 -5.93 12.11 16.95
C ALA A 245 -5.18 12.80 18.11
N LEU A 246 -4.14 13.60 17.79
CA LEU A 246 -3.38 14.37 18.79
C LEU A 246 -4.21 15.50 19.38
N VAL A 247 -4.97 16.25 18.58
CA VAL A 247 -5.89 17.29 19.06
C VAL A 247 -6.95 16.68 19.96
N ARG A 248 -7.54 15.57 19.54
CA ARG A 248 -8.58 14.87 20.30
C ARG A 248 -8.03 14.30 21.62
N LEU A 249 -6.80 13.78 21.60
CA LEU A 249 -6.09 13.39 22.82
C LEU A 249 -5.95 14.58 23.78
N GLY A 250 -5.54 15.74 23.27
CA GLY A 250 -5.45 16.98 24.06
C GLY A 250 -6.76 17.33 24.77
N VAL A 251 -7.87 17.27 24.04
CA VAL A 251 -9.21 17.51 24.59
C VAL A 251 -9.59 16.46 25.63
N THR A 252 -9.31 15.17 25.37
CA THR A 252 -9.62 14.05 26.27
C THR A 252 -8.86 14.17 27.58
N GLU A 253 -7.55 14.45 27.53
CA GLU A 253 -6.70 14.60 28.71
C GLU A 253 -7.04 15.88 29.49
N HIS A 254 -7.34 16.99 28.79
CA HIS A 254 -7.77 18.23 29.44
C HIS A 254 -9.08 18.02 30.22
N ARG A 255 -10.08 17.37 29.65
CA ARG A 255 -11.34 17.04 30.31
C ARG A 255 -11.15 16.11 31.53
N ALA A 256 -10.12 15.27 31.48
CA ALA A 256 -9.76 14.38 32.58
C ALA A 256 -8.88 15.07 33.65
N GLY A 257 -8.62 16.37 33.53
CA GLY A 257 -7.73 17.10 34.45
C GLY A 257 -6.26 16.68 34.39
N ARG A 258 -5.85 15.96 33.33
CA ARG A 258 -4.48 15.47 33.17
C ARG A 258 -3.70 16.38 32.20
N SER A 259 -2.40 16.57 32.48
CA SER A 259 -1.53 17.40 31.67
C SER A 259 -0.72 16.56 30.70
N LEU A 260 -0.77 16.91 29.40
CA LEU A 260 0.13 16.39 28.37
C LEU A 260 1.53 17.04 28.39
N ARG A 261 1.79 17.99 29.27
CA ARG A 261 3.10 18.67 29.39
C ARG A 261 4.20 17.75 29.96
N THR A 262 3.83 16.56 30.45
CA THR A 262 4.81 15.60 30.98
C THR A 262 5.67 15.06 29.83
N TRP A 263 6.94 15.46 29.78
CA TRP A 263 7.91 15.06 28.76
C TRP A 263 8.01 13.55 28.54
N SER A 264 7.80 12.76 29.60
CA SER A 264 7.85 11.30 29.53
C SER A 264 6.89 10.67 28.51
N ILE A 265 5.77 11.33 28.19
CA ILE A 265 4.78 10.83 27.22
C ILE A 265 5.31 10.99 25.77
N TRP A 266 6.07 12.05 25.51
CA TRP A 266 6.49 12.44 24.16
C TRP A 266 7.88 11.95 23.78
N ARG A 267 8.78 11.75 24.75
CA ARG A 267 10.19 11.41 24.48
C ARG A 267 10.37 10.24 23.54
N LEU A 268 9.65 9.15 23.74
CA LEU A 268 9.81 7.94 22.90
C LEU A 268 9.14 8.08 21.52
N PRO A 269 7.88 8.58 21.39
CA PRO A 269 7.32 8.89 20.08
C PRO A 269 8.16 9.87 19.26
N LEU A 270 8.70 10.91 19.88
CA LEU A 270 9.56 11.90 19.22
C LEU A 270 10.92 11.29 18.83
N LEU A 271 11.49 10.45 19.70
CA LEU A 271 12.72 9.73 19.36
C LEU A 271 12.51 8.82 18.15
N VAL A 272 11.43 8.02 18.14
CA VAL A 272 11.09 7.14 17.02
C VAL A 272 10.89 7.96 15.74
N ALA A 273 10.08 9.01 15.78
CA ALA A 273 9.88 9.88 14.64
C ALA A 273 11.20 10.55 14.20
N GLY A 274 11.99 11.06 15.14
CA GLY A 274 13.28 11.70 14.86
C GLY A 274 14.27 10.75 14.17
N VAL A 275 14.43 9.55 14.70
CA VAL A 275 15.34 8.55 14.10
C VAL A 275 14.87 8.14 12.71
N LEU A 276 13.58 7.87 12.55
CA LEU A 276 13.04 7.38 11.27
C LEU A 276 12.98 8.46 10.18
N TRP A 277 12.87 9.73 10.53
CA TRP A 277 12.71 10.82 9.58
C TRP A 277 13.94 11.71 9.50
N PHE A 278 14.46 12.18 10.63
CA PHE A 278 15.54 13.15 10.64
C PHE A 278 16.85 12.57 10.12
N VAL A 279 17.23 11.36 10.59
CA VAL A 279 18.51 10.75 10.20
C VAL A 279 18.60 10.52 8.69
N PRO A 280 17.68 9.76 8.04
CA PRO A 280 17.82 9.50 6.61
C PRO A 280 17.70 10.78 5.76
N VAL A 281 16.79 11.70 6.09
CA VAL A 281 16.60 12.94 5.32
C VAL A 281 17.81 13.87 5.41
N VAL A 282 18.40 14.03 6.60
CA VAL A 282 19.60 14.87 6.77
C VAL A 282 20.78 14.26 6.03
N VAL A 283 21.00 12.96 6.19
CA VAL A 283 22.11 12.26 5.52
C VAL A 283 21.93 12.34 4.00
N ASP A 284 20.73 12.07 3.47
CA ASP A 284 20.46 12.18 2.03
C ASP A 284 20.73 13.59 1.50
N THR A 285 20.28 14.63 2.21
CA THR A 285 20.49 16.03 1.80
C THR A 285 21.98 16.41 1.75
N VAL A 286 22.79 15.85 2.67
CA VAL A 286 24.23 16.10 2.71
C VAL A 286 24.99 15.32 1.64
N VAL A 287 24.62 14.04 1.44
CA VAL A 287 25.33 13.13 0.54
C VAL A 287 24.90 13.30 -0.92
N HIS A 288 23.63 13.61 -1.16
CA HIS A 288 23.03 13.72 -2.49
C HIS A 288 22.32 15.06 -2.72
N PRO A 289 23.00 16.21 -2.64
CA PRO A 289 22.36 17.51 -2.80
C PRO A 289 21.60 17.64 -4.14
N PRO A 290 20.42 18.29 -4.15
CA PRO A 290 19.79 19.03 -3.07
C PRO A 290 19.01 18.13 -2.07
N GLY A 291 19.08 16.81 -2.20
CA GLY A 291 18.34 15.83 -1.41
C GLY A 291 16.92 15.56 -1.90
N ASN A 292 16.41 14.39 -1.59
CA ASN A 292 15.11 13.94 -2.06
C ASN A 292 13.94 14.80 -1.53
N LEU A 293 14.04 15.28 -0.28
CA LEU A 293 12.99 16.14 0.30
C LEU A 293 12.81 17.43 -0.52
N VAL A 294 13.90 18.04 -0.98
CA VAL A 294 13.85 19.26 -1.80
C VAL A 294 13.23 18.96 -3.15
N ARG A 295 13.60 17.85 -3.80
CA ARG A 295 12.99 17.42 -5.08
C ARG A 295 11.48 17.21 -4.95
N LEU A 296 11.06 16.56 -3.87
CA LEU A 296 9.66 16.30 -3.58
C LEU A 296 8.86 17.58 -3.33
N ILE A 297 9.41 18.53 -2.55
CA ILE A 297 8.81 19.85 -2.33
C ILE A 297 8.72 20.63 -3.66
N GLN A 298 9.77 20.64 -4.46
CA GLN A 298 9.79 21.31 -5.77
C GLN A 298 8.71 20.73 -6.69
N TYR A 299 8.56 19.41 -6.73
CA TYR A 299 7.51 18.75 -7.50
C TYR A 299 6.11 19.24 -7.10
N TYR A 300 5.77 19.22 -5.80
CA TYR A 300 4.45 19.64 -5.33
C TYR A 300 4.20 21.15 -5.44
N LEU A 301 5.26 21.98 -5.39
CA LEU A 301 5.16 23.44 -5.64
C LEU A 301 5.10 23.78 -7.14
N GLY A 302 5.21 22.79 -8.02
CA GLY A 302 5.10 23.00 -9.45
C GLY A 302 6.39 23.46 -10.14
N HIS A 303 7.53 23.35 -9.48
CA HIS A 303 8.84 23.62 -10.02
C HIS A 303 9.53 22.36 -10.60
N GLY A 304 8.86 21.21 -10.56
CA GLY A 304 9.36 19.94 -11.13
C GLY A 304 9.27 19.93 -12.65
N THR A 305 10.19 19.22 -13.30
CA THR A 305 10.32 19.13 -14.76
C THR A 305 9.20 18.32 -15.43
N VAL A 306 8.46 17.51 -14.69
CA VAL A 306 7.44 16.62 -15.25
C VAL A 306 6.12 16.77 -14.50
N ARG A 307 5.15 17.44 -15.14
CA ARG A 307 3.74 17.37 -14.74
C ARG A 307 3.00 16.52 -15.76
N LEU A 308 2.53 15.36 -15.35
CA LEU A 308 1.73 14.49 -16.22
C LEU A 308 0.24 14.81 -16.06
N GLY A 309 -0.28 15.63 -16.96
CA GLY A 309 -1.71 15.85 -17.14
C GLY A 309 -2.38 16.78 -16.11
N PRO A 310 -3.70 16.95 -16.23
CA PRO A 310 -4.49 17.80 -15.34
C PRO A 310 -4.63 17.20 -13.95
N VAL A 311 -4.95 18.05 -12.97
CA VAL A 311 -5.30 17.64 -11.60
C VAL A 311 -6.69 17.02 -11.63
N LEU A 312 -6.88 15.89 -10.90
CA LEU A 312 -8.15 15.16 -10.82
C LEU A 312 -9.32 16.05 -10.32
N GLY A 313 -9.02 16.99 -9.42
CA GLY A 313 -9.99 17.91 -8.85
C GLY A 313 -10.97 17.22 -7.86
N ILE A 314 -11.77 18.06 -7.18
CA ILE A 314 -12.65 17.57 -6.10
C ILE A 314 -13.79 16.66 -6.61
N HIS A 315 -14.33 16.93 -7.79
CA HIS A 315 -15.42 16.12 -8.35
C HIS A 315 -14.96 14.71 -8.70
N GLY A 316 -13.79 14.59 -9.37
CA GLY A 316 -13.19 13.30 -9.65
C GLY A 316 -12.81 12.54 -8.38
N ALA A 317 -12.23 13.23 -7.40
CA ALA A 317 -11.90 12.67 -6.09
C ALA A 317 -13.11 12.07 -5.37
N LEU A 318 -14.22 12.83 -5.33
CA LEU A 318 -15.48 12.34 -4.75
C LEU A 318 -16.03 11.13 -5.53
N GLY A 319 -15.94 11.12 -6.86
CA GLY A 319 -16.38 10.01 -7.70
C GLY A 319 -15.56 8.72 -7.44
N TYR A 320 -14.24 8.83 -7.31
CA TYR A 320 -13.38 7.69 -6.98
C TYR A 320 -13.66 7.16 -5.57
N LEU A 321 -13.83 8.04 -4.59
CA LEU A 321 -14.14 7.63 -3.23
C LEU A 321 -15.57 7.06 -3.11
N ALA A 322 -16.53 7.61 -3.87
CA ALA A 322 -17.90 7.13 -3.96
C ALA A 322 -17.99 5.66 -4.43
N THR A 323 -16.99 5.18 -5.16
CA THR A 323 -16.88 3.77 -5.59
C THR A 323 -16.91 2.81 -4.40
N GLU A 324 -16.37 3.23 -3.24
CA GLU A 324 -16.36 2.43 -2.02
C GLU A 324 -17.72 2.37 -1.29
N PHE A 325 -18.69 3.16 -1.71
CA PHE A 325 -20.00 3.28 -1.08
C PHE A 325 -21.16 2.93 -2.01
N ARG A 326 -20.88 2.55 -3.26
CA ARG A 326 -21.91 2.08 -4.20
C ARG A 326 -22.56 0.78 -3.72
N TRP A 327 -23.68 0.39 -4.34
CA TRP A 327 -24.45 -0.83 -4.00
C TRP A 327 -23.57 -2.10 -3.91
N ARG A 328 -22.62 -2.27 -4.83
CA ARG A 328 -21.62 -3.34 -4.80
C ARG A 328 -20.24 -2.69 -4.77
N PRO A 329 -19.74 -2.32 -3.58
CA PRO A 329 -18.41 -1.76 -3.47
C PRO A 329 -17.34 -2.83 -3.74
N PRO A 330 -16.12 -2.47 -4.14
CA PRO A 330 -15.06 -3.42 -4.45
C PRO A 330 -14.82 -4.42 -3.31
N TRP A 331 -14.86 -3.97 -2.07
CA TRP A 331 -14.62 -4.82 -0.89
C TRP A 331 -15.77 -5.80 -0.55
N LEU A 332 -16.89 -5.80 -1.29
CA LEU A 332 -17.95 -6.81 -1.24
C LEU A 332 -18.09 -7.62 -2.53
N GLY A 333 -17.34 -7.27 -3.57
CA GLY A 333 -17.45 -7.89 -4.90
C GLY A 333 -16.51 -9.07 -5.14
N GLY A 334 -15.51 -9.27 -4.28
CA GLY A 334 -14.40 -10.17 -4.52
C GLY A 334 -13.29 -9.52 -5.35
N PRO A 335 -12.26 -10.29 -5.77
CA PRO A 335 -11.13 -9.77 -6.52
C PRO A 335 -11.57 -9.03 -7.78
N ASP A 336 -11.25 -7.76 -7.86
CA ASP A 336 -11.53 -6.91 -9.01
C ASP A 336 -10.18 -6.47 -9.62
N PRO A 337 -9.82 -6.92 -10.83
CA PRO A 337 -8.59 -6.49 -11.50
C PRO A 337 -8.49 -4.98 -11.64
N ALA A 338 -9.63 -4.29 -11.75
CA ALA A 338 -9.70 -2.84 -11.80
C ALA A 338 -9.23 -2.14 -10.51
N VAL A 339 -9.10 -2.88 -9.42
CA VAL A 339 -8.66 -2.34 -8.13
C VAL A 339 -7.14 -2.37 -7.99
N THR A 340 -6.47 -3.32 -8.63
CA THR A 340 -5.07 -3.64 -8.35
C THR A 340 -4.08 -3.19 -9.41
N TYR A 341 -4.50 -3.03 -10.66
CA TYR A 341 -3.56 -2.72 -11.74
C TYR A 341 -4.02 -1.55 -12.62
N SER A 342 -3.71 -1.54 -13.86
CA SER A 342 -3.78 -0.44 -14.82
C SER A 342 -5.15 -0.18 -15.44
N SER A 343 -6.20 -0.88 -15.04
CA SER A 343 -7.51 -0.58 -15.61
C SER A 343 -8.06 0.71 -15.02
N LEU A 344 -8.34 1.67 -15.89
CA LEU A 344 -9.03 2.91 -15.56
C LEU A 344 -10.37 2.58 -14.91
N THR A 345 -10.42 2.56 -13.59
CA THR A 345 -11.69 2.48 -12.86
C THR A 345 -12.43 3.77 -13.13
N LEU A 346 -13.55 3.70 -13.81
CA LEU A 346 -14.40 4.87 -13.98
C LEU A 346 -14.93 5.31 -12.59
N PRO A 347 -14.90 6.60 -12.27
CA PRO A 347 -15.44 7.11 -11.03
C PRO A 347 -16.95 6.83 -10.98
N SER A 348 -17.45 6.50 -9.80
CA SER A 348 -18.87 6.31 -9.55
C SER A 348 -19.59 7.65 -9.41
N SER A 349 -20.92 7.63 -9.46
CA SER A 349 -21.74 8.84 -9.18
C SER A 349 -21.43 9.38 -7.78
N VAL A 350 -21.15 10.67 -7.69
CA VAL A 350 -20.91 11.40 -6.43
C VAL A 350 -22.07 11.27 -5.44
N ALA A 351 -23.28 10.97 -5.94
CA ALA A 351 -24.46 10.76 -5.09
C ALA A 351 -24.25 9.65 -4.03
N TRP A 352 -23.39 8.67 -4.29
CA TRP A 352 -23.05 7.62 -3.31
C TRP A 352 -22.34 8.17 -2.07
N MET A 353 -21.80 9.38 -2.10
CA MET A 353 -21.21 10.03 -0.92
C MET A 353 -22.25 10.37 0.16
N VAL A 354 -23.55 10.30 -0.15
CA VAL A 354 -24.61 10.38 0.87
C VAL A 354 -24.48 9.24 1.90
N VAL A 355 -24.00 8.05 1.48
CA VAL A 355 -23.89 6.89 2.37
C VAL A 355 -22.92 7.14 3.54
N PRO A 356 -21.65 7.51 3.33
CA PRO A 356 -20.75 7.81 4.44
C PRO A 356 -21.24 9.00 5.28
N VAL A 357 -21.83 10.03 4.68
CA VAL A 357 -22.36 11.17 5.43
C VAL A 357 -23.47 10.73 6.41
N VAL A 358 -24.43 9.93 5.94
CA VAL A 358 -25.52 9.41 6.77
C VAL A 358 -24.98 8.46 7.86
N LEU A 359 -24.11 7.51 7.50
CA LEU A 359 -23.59 6.52 8.45
C LEU A 359 -22.75 7.17 9.55
N ILE A 360 -21.85 8.06 9.19
CA ILE A 360 -20.98 8.78 10.13
C ILE A 360 -21.81 9.73 10.98
N GLY A 361 -22.73 10.50 10.38
CA GLY A 361 -23.61 11.43 11.08
C GLY A 361 -24.51 10.72 12.10
N ALA A 362 -25.15 9.61 11.70
CA ALA A 362 -25.97 8.79 12.59
C ALA A 362 -25.12 8.19 13.73
N SER A 363 -23.96 7.66 13.42
CA SER A 363 -23.02 7.08 14.41
C SER A 363 -22.60 8.13 15.44
N TRP A 364 -22.19 9.32 14.98
CA TRP A 364 -21.78 10.42 15.86
C TRP A 364 -22.96 10.93 16.71
N GLY A 365 -24.13 11.17 16.11
CA GLY A 365 -25.32 11.64 16.80
C GLY A 365 -25.80 10.68 17.88
N LEU A 366 -25.85 9.37 17.58
CA LEU A 366 -26.23 8.33 18.52
C LEU A 366 -25.17 8.19 19.65
N ALA A 367 -23.89 8.19 19.31
CA ALA A 367 -22.82 8.13 20.31
C ALA A 367 -22.85 9.36 21.22
N ARG A 368 -23.10 10.56 20.69
CA ARG A 368 -23.23 11.82 21.42
C ARG A 368 -24.43 11.82 22.37
N TRP A 369 -25.57 11.33 21.89
CA TRP A 369 -26.77 11.17 22.70
C TRP A 369 -26.57 10.19 23.86
N ARG A 370 -25.73 9.14 23.65
CA ARG A 370 -25.36 8.16 24.67
C ARG A 370 -24.20 8.60 25.56
N ARG A 371 -23.65 9.78 25.35
CA ARG A 371 -22.46 10.28 26.07
C ARG A 371 -21.26 9.32 25.99
N ARG A 372 -21.08 8.70 24.80
CA ARG A 372 -19.96 7.76 24.53
C ARG A 372 -18.89 8.48 23.73
N ASP A 373 -18.00 9.20 24.45
CA ASP A 373 -16.93 10.00 23.83
C ASP A 373 -15.96 9.14 22.99
N ASP A 374 -15.73 7.89 23.38
CA ASP A 374 -14.92 6.93 22.64
C ASP A 374 -15.52 6.61 21.26
N LEU A 375 -16.85 6.46 21.17
CA LEU A 375 -17.56 6.20 19.92
C LEU A 375 -17.74 7.48 19.08
N CYS A 376 -17.91 8.64 19.72
CA CYS A 376 -17.84 9.93 19.02
C CYS A 376 -16.50 10.09 18.32
N ALA A 377 -15.40 9.81 19.01
CA ALA A 377 -14.06 9.85 18.43
C ALA A 377 -13.88 8.87 17.27
N LEU A 378 -14.51 7.68 17.29
CA LEU A 378 -14.46 6.77 16.16
C LEU A 378 -15.20 7.33 14.93
N ALA A 379 -16.39 7.89 15.11
CA ALA A 379 -17.14 8.51 14.02
C ALA A 379 -16.41 9.73 13.44
N GLU A 380 -15.81 10.57 14.29
CA GLU A 380 -14.97 11.70 13.89
C GLU A 380 -13.73 11.25 13.09
N LEU A 381 -13.07 10.16 13.52
CA LEU A 381 -11.96 9.55 12.78
C LEU A 381 -12.37 9.20 11.35
N LEU A 382 -13.52 8.51 11.21
CA LEU A 382 -14.02 8.10 9.89
C LEU A 382 -14.33 9.31 9.01
N ALA A 383 -14.91 10.36 9.59
CA ALA A 383 -15.16 11.62 8.88
C ALA A 383 -13.85 12.25 8.38
N VAL A 384 -12.84 12.36 9.27
CA VAL A 384 -11.52 12.90 8.92
C VAL A 384 -10.84 12.05 7.83
N ALA A 385 -10.94 10.72 7.92
CA ALA A 385 -10.35 9.83 6.91
C ALA A 385 -11.01 10.00 5.52
N VAL A 386 -12.33 10.15 5.46
CA VAL A 386 -13.07 10.40 4.21
C VAL A 386 -12.72 11.76 3.63
N VAL A 387 -12.69 12.82 4.45
CA VAL A 387 -12.38 14.18 4.00
C VAL A 387 -10.91 14.27 3.54
N ALA A 388 -9.98 13.73 4.34
CA ALA A 388 -8.56 13.72 4.00
C ALA A 388 -8.28 12.89 2.74
N GLY A 389 -9.00 11.77 2.58
CA GLY A 389 -8.94 10.96 1.37
C GLY A 389 -9.43 11.73 0.14
N THR A 390 -10.54 12.44 0.24
CA THR A 390 -11.03 13.30 -0.85
C THR A 390 -10.00 14.38 -1.20
N ALA A 391 -9.40 15.02 -0.19
CA ALA A 391 -8.38 16.04 -0.40
C ALA A 391 -7.12 15.44 -1.06
N ALA A 392 -6.67 14.26 -0.63
CA ALA A 392 -5.52 13.58 -1.23
C ALA A 392 -5.74 13.23 -2.70
N LEU A 393 -6.93 12.73 -3.04
CA LEU A 393 -7.28 12.43 -4.42
C LEU A 393 -7.42 13.69 -5.28
N SER A 394 -7.95 14.78 -4.73
CA SER A 394 -8.21 16.01 -5.49
C SER A 394 -6.95 16.67 -6.06
N VAL A 395 -5.80 16.43 -5.45
CA VAL A 395 -4.49 16.95 -5.88
C VAL A 395 -3.70 15.97 -6.74
N LEU A 396 -4.25 14.78 -7.01
CA LEU A 396 -3.62 13.78 -7.88
C LEU A 396 -3.52 14.32 -9.30
N THR A 397 -2.32 14.23 -9.89
CA THR A 397 -2.02 14.67 -11.27
C THR A 397 -1.83 13.47 -12.19
N GLY A 398 -2.30 13.59 -13.43
CA GLY A 398 -2.21 12.54 -14.44
C GLY A 398 -3.29 11.47 -14.30
N GLU A 399 -3.00 10.26 -14.78
CA GLU A 399 -3.94 9.15 -14.71
C GLU A 399 -4.19 8.71 -13.27
N ALA A 400 -5.46 8.57 -12.91
CA ALA A 400 -5.88 8.08 -11.59
C ALA A 400 -5.77 6.56 -11.53
N LEU A 401 -4.55 6.05 -11.50
CA LEU A 401 -4.28 4.62 -11.41
C LEU A 401 -4.66 4.09 -10.02
N PRO A 402 -5.42 3.01 -9.92
CA PRO A 402 -6.00 2.53 -8.65
C PRO A 402 -4.96 2.28 -7.55
N TYR A 403 -3.78 1.80 -7.90
CA TYR A 403 -2.72 1.50 -6.93
C TYR A 403 -2.19 2.74 -6.18
N LEU A 404 -2.33 3.93 -6.75
CA LEU A 404 -1.89 5.18 -6.11
C LEU A 404 -2.70 5.52 -4.85
N PHE A 405 -3.91 4.97 -4.71
CA PHE A 405 -4.82 5.28 -3.62
C PHE A 405 -5.59 4.05 -3.08
N LEU A 406 -4.91 2.92 -2.94
CA LEU A 406 -5.49 1.70 -2.35
C LEU A 406 -6.07 1.90 -0.95
N TRP A 407 -5.56 2.88 -0.19
CA TRP A 407 -6.08 3.25 1.13
C TRP A 407 -7.58 3.59 1.14
N ARG A 408 -8.19 3.93 -0.01
CA ARG A 408 -9.63 4.19 -0.11
C ARG A 408 -10.47 2.98 0.29
N ILE A 409 -10.01 1.76 -0.05
CA ILE A 409 -10.72 0.50 0.22
C ILE A 409 -10.90 0.26 1.73
N PRO A 410 -9.85 0.26 2.56
CA PRO A 410 -10.02 0.17 4.00
C PRO A 410 -10.78 1.37 4.60
N VAL A 411 -10.73 2.58 4.02
CA VAL A 411 -11.57 3.71 4.45
C VAL A 411 -13.05 3.40 4.22
N GLY A 412 -13.41 2.91 3.03
CA GLY A 412 -14.79 2.54 2.71
C GLY A 412 -15.31 1.43 3.61
N ALA A 413 -14.59 0.31 3.69
CA ALA A 413 -14.94 -0.83 4.54
C ALA A 413 -15.03 -0.43 6.02
N ALA A 414 -14.06 0.33 6.54
CA ALA A 414 -14.07 0.83 7.93
C ALA A 414 -15.27 1.73 8.19
N THR A 415 -15.57 2.65 7.27
CA THR A 415 -16.71 3.57 7.41
C THR A 415 -18.02 2.80 7.57
N VAL A 416 -18.26 1.80 6.75
CA VAL A 416 -19.51 1.02 6.83
C VAL A 416 -19.50 0.11 8.06
N VAL A 417 -18.48 -0.74 8.21
CA VAL A 417 -18.42 -1.77 9.26
C VAL A 417 -18.40 -1.13 10.66
N LEU A 418 -17.55 -0.13 10.88
CA LEU A 418 -17.40 0.47 12.22
C LEU A 418 -18.57 1.38 12.56
N SER A 419 -19.18 2.07 11.58
CA SER A 419 -20.42 2.83 11.82
C SER A 419 -21.55 1.91 12.26
N LEU A 420 -21.73 0.74 11.63
CA LEU A 420 -22.71 -0.25 12.06
C LEU A 420 -22.44 -0.72 13.49
N VAL A 421 -21.18 -0.96 13.86
CA VAL A 421 -20.82 -1.33 15.24
C VAL A 421 -21.19 -0.21 16.22
N VAL A 422 -20.89 1.05 15.89
CA VAL A 422 -21.26 2.21 16.73
C VAL A 422 -22.78 2.29 16.91
N VAL A 423 -23.55 2.16 15.84
CA VAL A 423 -25.00 2.18 15.90
C VAL A 423 -25.51 1.07 16.83
N VAL A 424 -25.07 -0.17 16.64
CA VAL A 424 -25.49 -1.30 17.46
C VAL A 424 -25.06 -1.16 18.93
N GLU A 425 -23.84 -0.64 19.19
CA GLU A 425 -23.34 -0.38 20.56
C GLU A 425 -24.18 0.69 21.30
N THR A 426 -24.88 1.53 20.57
CA THR A 426 -25.72 2.60 21.14
C THR A 426 -27.19 2.24 21.32
N LEU A 427 -27.65 1.10 20.82
CA LEU A 427 -29.05 0.66 20.96
C LEU A 427 -29.46 0.44 22.43
N ARG A 428 -30.76 0.66 22.71
CA ARG A 428 -31.41 0.29 23.98
C ARG A 428 -32.07 -1.06 23.80
N GLY A 429 -31.96 -1.96 24.75
CA GLY A 429 -32.54 -3.29 24.64
C GLY A 429 -31.93 -4.15 23.55
N GLY A 430 -31.92 -5.42 23.68
CA GLY A 430 -31.41 -6.32 22.63
C GLY A 430 -29.94 -6.17 22.19
N ARG A 431 -29.23 -5.11 22.65
CA ARG A 431 -27.86 -4.75 22.25
C ARG A 431 -26.91 -5.94 22.22
N ARG A 432 -26.97 -6.80 23.24
CA ARG A 432 -26.09 -7.96 23.33
C ARG A 432 -26.31 -8.94 22.18
N TRP A 433 -27.54 -9.19 21.84
CA TRP A 433 -27.92 -10.07 20.74
C TRP A 433 -27.61 -9.46 19.38
N ALA A 434 -27.88 -8.17 19.20
CA ALA A 434 -27.55 -7.46 17.97
C ALA A 434 -26.04 -7.40 17.73
N LEU A 435 -25.24 -7.14 18.77
CA LEU A 435 -23.77 -7.20 18.68
C LEU A 435 -23.28 -8.60 18.39
N ALA A 436 -23.85 -9.62 19.03
CA ALA A 436 -23.47 -11.02 18.77
C ALA A 436 -23.79 -11.38 17.32
N ALA A 437 -24.99 -11.05 16.83
CA ALA A 437 -25.40 -11.29 15.44
C ALA A 437 -24.48 -10.55 14.44
N LEU A 438 -24.19 -9.28 14.68
CA LEU A 438 -23.25 -8.51 13.82
C LEU A 438 -21.84 -9.14 13.86
N CYS A 439 -21.33 -9.52 15.01
CA CYS A 439 -20.03 -10.20 15.10
C CYS A 439 -20.02 -11.54 14.39
N CYS A 440 -21.10 -12.34 14.49
CA CYS A 440 -21.22 -13.59 13.76
C CYS A 440 -21.27 -13.36 12.24
N LEU A 441 -22.01 -12.36 11.79
CA LEU A 441 -22.07 -11.98 10.36
C LEU A 441 -20.69 -11.56 9.87
N LEU A 442 -20.02 -10.64 10.57
CA LEU A 442 -18.68 -10.18 10.19
C LEU A 442 -17.63 -11.30 10.25
N ALA A 443 -17.73 -12.24 11.20
CA ALA A 443 -16.89 -13.42 11.24
C ALA A 443 -17.13 -14.33 10.04
N ALA A 444 -18.40 -14.57 9.68
CA ALA A 444 -18.76 -15.34 8.49
C ALA A 444 -18.24 -14.69 7.20
N VAL A 445 -18.37 -13.36 7.07
CA VAL A 445 -17.83 -12.59 5.94
C VAL A 445 -16.29 -12.68 5.93
N THR A 446 -15.62 -12.60 7.08
CA THR A 446 -14.18 -12.79 7.20
C THR A 446 -13.74 -14.17 6.70
N VAL A 447 -14.46 -15.21 7.10
CA VAL A 447 -14.19 -16.59 6.61
C VAL A 447 -14.38 -16.69 5.10
N MET A 448 -15.51 -16.18 4.60
CA MET A 448 -15.83 -16.20 3.16
C MET A 448 -14.77 -15.46 2.34
N ALA A 449 -14.41 -14.25 2.74
CA ALA A 449 -13.40 -13.44 2.08
C ALA A 449 -12.03 -14.14 2.08
N SER A 450 -11.58 -14.63 3.23
CA SER A 450 -10.30 -15.33 3.36
C SER A 450 -10.26 -16.63 2.53
N VAL A 451 -11.32 -17.43 2.56
CA VAL A 451 -11.41 -18.65 1.75
C VAL A 451 -11.43 -18.32 0.25
N SER A 452 -12.13 -17.27 -0.16
CA SER A 452 -12.16 -16.83 -1.56
C SER A 452 -10.77 -16.44 -2.05
N VAL A 453 -10.04 -15.61 -1.29
CA VAL A 453 -8.66 -15.20 -1.64
C VAL A 453 -7.70 -16.40 -1.61
N THR A 454 -7.85 -17.31 -0.64
CA THR A 454 -7.06 -18.54 -0.55
C THR A 454 -7.25 -19.43 -1.77
N ARG A 455 -8.50 -19.62 -2.21
CA ARG A 455 -8.80 -20.39 -3.42
C ARG A 455 -8.25 -19.71 -4.68
N ALA A 456 -8.39 -18.40 -4.78
CA ALA A 456 -7.81 -17.64 -5.89
C ALA A 456 -6.28 -17.74 -5.90
N ALA A 457 -5.62 -17.70 -4.74
CA ALA A 457 -4.18 -17.94 -4.63
C ALA A 457 -3.80 -19.34 -5.10
N ALA A 458 -4.50 -20.36 -4.62
CA ALA A 458 -4.23 -21.75 -4.97
C ALA A 458 -4.51 -22.08 -6.46
N ALA A 459 -5.42 -21.35 -7.11
CA ALA A 459 -5.75 -21.52 -8.53
C ALA A 459 -4.81 -20.78 -9.47
N SER A 460 -3.97 -19.88 -8.96
CA SER A 460 -3.04 -19.10 -9.76
C SER A 460 -1.71 -19.85 -9.98
N ASP A 461 -1.72 -20.86 -10.83
CA ASP A 461 -0.51 -21.66 -11.16
C ASP A 461 0.49 -20.91 -12.06
N GLY A 462 0.18 -19.67 -12.43
CA GLY A 462 0.97 -18.86 -13.33
C GLY A 462 1.86 -17.82 -12.64
N PRO A 463 2.70 -17.16 -13.42
CA PRO A 463 3.47 -16.00 -13.01
C PRO A 463 2.54 -14.87 -12.57
N VAL A 464 2.94 -14.16 -11.54
CA VAL A 464 2.14 -13.06 -10.98
C VAL A 464 2.21 -11.82 -11.86
N ALA A 465 3.41 -11.54 -12.37
CA ALA A 465 3.61 -10.50 -13.35
C ALA A 465 3.69 -11.11 -14.77
N PRO A 466 3.01 -10.54 -15.77
CA PRO A 466 3.07 -11.04 -17.14
C PRO A 466 4.49 -11.14 -17.69
N MET A 467 5.41 -10.29 -17.24
CA MET A 467 6.83 -10.27 -17.64
C MET A 467 7.69 -11.32 -16.95
N GLU A 468 7.24 -11.94 -15.86
CA GLU A 468 8.06 -12.92 -15.10
C GLU A 468 8.58 -14.09 -15.96
N PRO A 469 7.76 -14.76 -16.82
CA PRO A 469 8.24 -15.85 -17.69
C PRO A 469 9.21 -15.34 -18.77
N VAL A 470 8.96 -14.16 -19.30
CA VAL A 470 9.80 -13.55 -20.33
C VAL A 470 11.16 -13.22 -19.72
N ALA A 471 11.18 -12.57 -18.54
CA ALA A 471 12.40 -12.28 -17.80
C ALA A 471 13.15 -13.57 -17.46
N ALA A 472 12.49 -14.59 -16.94
CA ALA A 472 13.11 -15.88 -16.65
C ALA A 472 13.76 -16.52 -17.88
N SER A 473 13.11 -16.46 -19.04
CA SER A 473 13.66 -16.95 -20.31
C SER A 473 14.91 -16.17 -20.73
N ILE A 474 14.83 -14.85 -20.70
CA ILE A 474 15.97 -13.96 -21.05
C ILE A 474 17.15 -14.19 -20.09
N LEU A 475 16.92 -14.21 -18.78
CA LEU A 475 17.96 -14.40 -17.78
C LEU A 475 18.65 -15.78 -17.91
N THR A 476 17.86 -16.82 -18.19
CA THR A 476 18.40 -18.17 -18.47
C THR A 476 19.32 -18.18 -19.68
N GLN A 477 18.96 -17.49 -20.77
CA GLN A 477 19.82 -17.38 -21.96
C GLN A 477 21.07 -16.58 -21.66
N LEU A 478 20.98 -15.50 -20.88
CA LEU A 478 22.13 -14.71 -20.45
C LEU A 478 23.11 -15.54 -19.60
N GLN A 479 22.62 -16.40 -18.71
CA GLN A 479 23.46 -17.29 -17.89
C GLN A 479 24.21 -18.32 -18.74
N HIS A 480 23.52 -18.98 -19.70
CA HIS A 480 24.10 -20.05 -20.53
C HIS A 480 24.93 -19.52 -21.69
N GLY A 481 24.75 -18.27 -22.09
CA GLY A 481 25.38 -17.68 -23.29
C GLY A 481 26.88 -17.36 -23.17
N GLY A 482 27.57 -17.74 -22.09
CA GLY A 482 29.01 -17.53 -21.92
C GLY A 482 29.42 -16.05 -22.01
N GLN A 483 28.63 -15.17 -21.43
CA GLN A 483 28.78 -13.72 -21.55
C GLN A 483 30.11 -13.23 -20.94
N PRO A 484 30.74 -12.19 -21.51
CA PRO A 484 31.93 -11.59 -20.94
C PRO A 484 31.68 -11.14 -19.49
N ARG A 485 32.59 -11.44 -18.59
CA ARG A 485 32.52 -11.06 -17.15
C ARG A 485 32.83 -9.59 -16.86
N GLY A 486 33.04 -8.76 -17.88
CA GLY A 486 33.37 -7.34 -17.73
C GLY A 486 32.22 -6.48 -17.25
N ALA A 487 32.52 -5.22 -16.92
CA ALA A 487 31.55 -4.20 -16.56
C ALA A 487 30.56 -3.94 -17.70
N VAL A 488 29.28 -3.88 -17.38
CA VAL A 488 28.18 -3.72 -18.35
C VAL A 488 27.34 -2.51 -17.98
N LEU A 489 27.01 -1.66 -18.95
CA LEU A 489 26.00 -0.63 -18.82
C LEU A 489 24.70 -1.17 -19.42
N VAL A 490 23.63 -1.20 -18.64
CA VAL A 490 22.29 -1.61 -19.09
C VAL A 490 21.45 -0.39 -19.40
N ARG A 491 20.83 -0.37 -20.58
CA ARG A 491 19.87 0.62 -21.02
C ARG A 491 18.58 -0.05 -21.43
N THR A 492 17.47 0.43 -20.93
CA THR A 492 16.14 -0.10 -21.25
C THR A 492 15.46 0.77 -22.30
N TYR A 493 14.89 0.12 -23.31
CA TYR A 493 14.08 0.75 -24.35
C TYR A 493 12.76 0.00 -24.49
N GLY A 494 11.65 0.71 -24.40
CA GLY A 494 10.32 0.14 -24.54
C GLY A 494 9.34 0.67 -23.53
N SER A 495 8.36 -0.16 -23.17
CA SER A 495 7.29 0.23 -22.26
C SER A 495 7.81 0.67 -20.90
N LEU A 496 7.39 1.85 -20.44
CA LEU A 496 7.63 2.37 -19.09
C LEU A 496 7.19 1.40 -17.96
N LEU A 497 6.41 0.37 -18.29
CA LEU A 497 5.86 -0.61 -17.34
C LEU A 497 6.42 -2.03 -17.57
N GLY A 498 7.33 -2.22 -18.53
CA GLY A 498 7.84 -3.55 -18.90
C GLY A 498 8.72 -4.19 -17.83
N GLY A 499 9.67 -3.44 -17.30
CA GLY A 499 10.51 -3.84 -16.19
C GLY A 499 11.50 -4.99 -16.44
N LEU A 500 11.75 -5.35 -17.71
CA LEU A 500 12.75 -6.35 -18.03
C LEU A 500 14.17 -5.84 -17.78
N GLY A 501 14.43 -4.56 -18.04
CA GLY A 501 15.73 -3.95 -17.76
C GLY A 501 16.08 -4.01 -16.28
N ASP A 502 15.11 -3.75 -15.43
CA ASP A 502 15.25 -3.83 -13.98
C ASP A 502 15.62 -5.26 -13.53
N ALA A 503 14.91 -6.26 -14.09
CA ALA A 503 15.20 -7.67 -13.83
C ALA A 503 16.62 -8.07 -14.29
N VAL A 504 17.11 -7.53 -15.41
CA VAL A 504 18.49 -7.79 -15.89
C VAL A 504 19.50 -7.14 -14.97
N VAL A 505 19.31 -5.89 -14.55
CA VAL A 505 20.21 -5.20 -13.60
C VAL A 505 20.26 -5.92 -12.27
N ASP A 506 19.09 -6.24 -11.70
CA ASP A 506 18.98 -6.95 -10.45
C ASP A 506 19.67 -8.30 -10.46
N HIS A 507 19.44 -9.09 -11.51
CA HIS A 507 20.04 -10.40 -11.70
C HIS A 507 21.56 -10.34 -11.82
N LEU A 508 22.11 -9.43 -12.64
CA LEU A 508 23.54 -9.26 -12.79
C LEU A 508 24.21 -8.82 -11.49
N ALA A 509 23.56 -7.92 -10.74
CA ALA A 509 24.04 -7.51 -9.42
C ALA A 509 24.00 -8.67 -8.41
N ALA A 510 22.96 -9.51 -8.44
CA ALA A 510 22.87 -10.71 -7.60
C ALA A 510 23.97 -11.74 -7.89
N GLU A 511 24.42 -11.83 -9.14
CA GLU A 511 25.58 -12.64 -9.54
C GLU A 511 26.94 -12.01 -9.16
N GLY A 512 26.95 -10.82 -8.56
CA GLY A 512 28.17 -10.08 -8.22
C GLY A 512 28.89 -9.49 -9.45
N ARG A 513 28.19 -9.32 -10.58
CA ARG A 513 28.75 -8.73 -11.80
C ARG A 513 28.72 -7.20 -11.69
N PRO A 514 29.77 -6.50 -12.15
CA PRO A 514 29.76 -5.05 -12.24
C PRO A 514 28.72 -4.59 -13.29
N VAL A 515 27.55 -4.21 -12.83
CA VAL A 515 26.43 -3.69 -13.65
C VAL A 515 26.21 -2.23 -13.34
N TYR A 516 25.98 -1.45 -14.38
CA TYR A 516 25.78 -0.01 -14.32
C TYR A 516 24.55 0.40 -15.11
N VAL A 517 23.99 1.55 -14.75
CA VAL A 517 22.92 2.26 -15.46
C VAL A 517 23.39 3.68 -15.78
N ASP A 518 22.62 4.42 -16.58
CA ASP A 518 22.95 5.82 -16.87
C ASP A 518 22.90 6.70 -15.60
N ARG A 519 23.67 7.78 -15.58
CA ARG A 519 23.87 8.64 -14.38
C ARG A 519 22.57 9.21 -13.81
N GLY A 520 21.58 9.48 -14.65
CA GLY A 520 20.29 9.99 -14.22
C GLY A 520 19.49 9.05 -13.33
N LEU A 521 19.78 7.74 -13.39
CA LEU A 521 19.06 6.68 -12.68
C LEU A 521 19.69 6.31 -11.32
N GLY A 522 20.66 7.07 -10.84
CA GLY A 522 21.32 6.77 -9.57
C GLY A 522 20.42 6.77 -8.35
N HIS A 523 19.34 7.56 -8.34
CA HIS A 523 18.35 7.57 -7.27
C HIS A 523 17.55 6.25 -7.20
N GLU A 524 17.33 5.62 -8.35
CA GLU A 524 16.58 4.38 -8.48
C GLU A 524 17.44 3.15 -8.15
N TYR A 525 18.62 3.01 -8.81
CA TYR A 525 19.44 1.80 -8.72
C TYR A 525 20.62 1.89 -7.74
N GLY A 526 20.89 3.05 -7.18
CA GLY A 526 22.09 3.35 -6.37
C GLY A 526 23.13 4.17 -7.14
N TYR A 527 23.76 5.09 -6.45
CA TYR A 527 24.66 6.07 -7.08
C TYR A 527 26.00 5.49 -7.52
N LEU A 528 26.49 4.42 -6.87
CA LEU A 528 27.69 3.70 -7.27
C LEU A 528 27.48 2.83 -8.52
N ARG A 529 26.23 2.50 -8.84
CA ARG A 529 25.85 1.73 -10.03
C ARG A 529 25.61 2.62 -11.25
N THR A 530 26.23 3.79 -11.29
CA THR A 530 26.09 4.69 -12.44
C THR A 530 27.42 4.83 -13.18
N ALA A 531 27.37 4.72 -14.50
CA ALA A 531 28.55 4.91 -15.35
C ALA A 531 28.21 5.60 -16.68
N SER A 532 29.23 6.13 -17.34
CA SER A 532 29.16 6.50 -18.76
C SER A 532 29.59 5.31 -19.64
N PRO A 533 29.11 5.21 -20.88
CA PRO A 533 29.51 4.15 -21.80
C PRO A 533 31.03 3.95 -21.93
N SER A 534 31.80 5.01 -21.86
CA SER A 534 33.27 4.96 -21.94
C SER A 534 33.98 4.25 -20.79
N ARG A 535 33.27 3.95 -19.68
CA ARG A 535 33.82 3.29 -18.49
C ARG A 535 33.51 1.80 -18.38
N VAL A 536 32.77 1.24 -19.34
CA VAL A 536 32.32 -0.15 -19.32
C VAL A 536 32.88 -0.93 -20.52
N GLY A 537 32.88 -2.25 -20.42
CA GLY A 537 33.34 -3.14 -21.49
C GLY A 537 32.26 -3.41 -22.56
N ALA A 538 30.99 -3.25 -22.19
CA ALA A 538 29.86 -3.43 -23.11
C ALA A 538 28.66 -2.58 -22.67
N VAL A 539 27.82 -2.22 -23.62
CA VAL A 539 26.51 -1.62 -23.40
C VAL A 539 25.45 -2.59 -23.87
N TRP A 540 24.55 -2.97 -22.97
CA TRP A 540 23.44 -3.87 -23.25
C TRP A 540 22.15 -3.09 -23.34
N PHE A 541 21.47 -3.23 -24.49
CA PHE A 541 20.17 -2.67 -24.75
C PHE A 541 19.13 -3.75 -24.45
N VAL A 542 18.34 -3.53 -23.42
CA VAL A 542 17.16 -4.34 -23.12
C VAL A 542 15.99 -3.72 -23.86
N ILE A 543 15.43 -4.47 -24.80
CA ILE A 543 14.45 -4.00 -25.78
C ILE A 543 13.15 -4.72 -25.54
N GLU A 544 12.07 -3.98 -25.43
CA GLU A 544 10.70 -4.50 -25.27
C GLU A 544 9.81 -4.17 -26.47
N GLU A 545 10.42 -3.76 -27.58
CA GLU A 545 9.74 -3.39 -28.83
C GLU A 545 10.32 -4.14 -30.04
N SER A 546 9.44 -4.76 -30.83
CA SER A 546 9.85 -5.55 -31.99
C SER A 546 10.49 -4.70 -33.10
N GLU A 547 10.03 -3.49 -33.33
CA GLU A 547 10.58 -2.57 -34.32
C GLU A 547 12.00 -2.18 -34.01
N LEU A 548 12.26 -1.70 -32.78
CA LEU A 548 13.59 -1.35 -32.32
C LEU A 548 14.53 -2.55 -32.32
N TYR A 549 14.05 -3.75 -31.93
CA TYR A 549 14.83 -4.97 -32.06
C TYR A 549 15.22 -5.24 -33.51
N SER A 550 14.29 -5.12 -34.46
CA SER A 550 14.57 -5.33 -35.90
C SER A 550 15.65 -4.37 -36.40
N ILE A 551 15.66 -3.13 -35.93
CA ILE A 551 16.66 -2.13 -36.32
C ILE A 551 18.02 -2.46 -35.69
N LEU A 552 18.05 -2.66 -34.37
CA LEU A 552 19.30 -2.86 -33.63
C LEU A 552 19.97 -4.20 -33.94
N SER A 553 19.21 -5.28 -34.14
CA SER A 553 19.78 -6.59 -34.43
C SER A 553 20.44 -6.68 -35.83
N ARG A 554 20.11 -5.77 -36.73
CA ARG A 554 20.74 -5.67 -38.07
C ARG A 554 22.00 -4.80 -38.10
N ALA A 555 22.30 -4.08 -37.01
CA ALA A 555 23.53 -3.30 -36.96
C ALA A 555 24.75 -4.23 -37.09
N PRO A 556 25.78 -3.90 -37.90
CA PRO A 556 26.91 -4.80 -38.17
C PRO A 556 27.69 -5.23 -36.95
N THR A 557 27.62 -4.45 -35.87
CA THR A 557 28.34 -4.64 -34.60
C THR A 557 27.45 -5.19 -33.49
N ALA A 558 26.17 -5.44 -33.80
CA ALA A 558 25.22 -5.95 -32.83
C ALA A 558 25.49 -7.41 -32.48
N ARG A 559 25.48 -7.71 -31.19
CA ARG A 559 25.48 -9.08 -30.67
C ARG A 559 24.19 -9.34 -29.91
N VAL A 560 23.29 -10.11 -30.47
CA VAL A 560 22.08 -10.55 -29.78
C VAL A 560 22.48 -11.56 -28.72
N LEU A 561 22.20 -11.27 -27.46
CA LEU A 561 22.54 -12.09 -26.30
C LEU A 561 21.40 -13.00 -25.87
N ALA A 562 20.20 -12.51 -25.94
CA ALA A 562 18.99 -13.24 -25.57
C ALA A 562 17.79 -12.68 -26.33
N VAL A 563 16.83 -13.54 -26.64
CA VAL A 563 15.54 -13.15 -27.24
C VAL A 563 14.45 -14.03 -26.66
N SER A 564 13.37 -13.42 -26.23
CA SER A 564 12.16 -14.14 -25.82
C SER A 564 10.98 -13.73 -26.67
N HIS A 565 10.31 -14.73 -27.22
CA HIS A 565 9.08 -14.56 -27.98
C HIS A 565 7.89 -14.97 -27.09
N PRO A 566 6.80 -14.20 -27.07
CA PRO A 566 5.61 -14.54 -26.29
C PRO A 566 4.91 -15.80 -26.80
N LEU A 567 5.16 -16.19 -28.06
CA LEU A 567 4.61 -17.39 -28.66
C LEU A 567 5.71 -18.42 -28.96
N PRO A 568 5.42 -19.72 -28.80
CA PRO A 568 6.29 -20.77 -29.33
C PRO A 568 6.56 -20.56 -30.81
N ALA A 569 7.75 -20.95 -31.30
CA ALA A 569 8.23 -20.68 -32.66
C ALA A 569 7.21 -21.04 -33.77
N ARG A 570 6.49 -22.16 -33.63
CA ARG A 570 5.45 -22.57 -34.58
C ARG A 570 4.27 -21.58 -34.61
N ARG A 571 3.80 -21.11 -33.46
CA ARG A 571 2.70 -20.12 -33.39
C ARG A 571 3.17 -18.72 -33.80
N GLN A 572 4.43 -18.41 -33.58
CA GLN A 572 5.04 -17.17 -34.06
C GLN A 572 5.06 -17.15 -35.60
N ALA A 573 5.50 -18.25 -36.23
CA ALA A 573 5.46 -18.38 -37.67
C ALA A 573 4.02 -18.31 -38.26
N GLU A 574 3.06 -18.92 -37.55
CA GLU A 574 1.63 -18.86 -37.89
C GLU A 574 1.12 -17.40 -37.79
N LEU A 575 1.43 -16.68 -36.74
CA LEU A 575 1.06 -15.27 -36.57
C LEU A 575 1.56 -14.42 -37.74
N VAL A 576 2.85 -14.51 -38.04
CA VAL A 576 3.48 -13.73 -39.13
C VAL A 576 2.87 -14.09 -40.50
N ALA A 577 2.59 -15.37 -40.71
CA ALA A 577 1.95 -15.83 -41.98
C ALA A 577 0.52 -15.27 -42.10
N LEU A 578 -0.30 -15.35 -41.03
CA LEU A 578 -1.66 -14.81 -41.01
C LEU A 578 -1.66 -13.30 -41.23
N GLN A 579 -0.83 -12.56 -40.48
CA GLN A 579 -0.72 -11.11 -40.65
C GLN A 579 -0.36 -10.72 -42.08
N ARG A 580 0.61 -11.39 -42.68
CA ARG A 580 1.00 -11.14 -44.09
C ARG A 580 -0.13 -11.43 -45.06
N THR A 581 -0.77 -12.61 -44.93
CA THR A 581 -1.87 -13.00 -45.82
C THR A 581 -3.04 -12.05 -45.74
N LEU A 582 -3.42 -11.65 -44.54
CA LEU A 582 -4.53 -10.72 -44.31
C LEU A 582 -4.18 -9.28 -44.72
N ALA A 583 -2.93 -8.86 -44.58
CA ALA A 583 -2.46 -7.56 -45.08
C ALA A 583 -2.52 -7.51 -46.63
N ASP A 584 -2.09 -8.58 -47.28
CA ASP A 584 -2.19 -8.68 -48.77
C ASP A 584 -3.66 -8.66 -49.23
N GLN A 585 -4.57 -9.31 -48.52
CA GLN A 585 -6.00 -9.29 -48.78
C GLN A 585 -6.63 -7.89 -48.55
N LEU A 586 -6.25 -7.19 -47.47
CA LEU A 586 -6.69 -5.81 -47.21
C LEU A 586 -6.19 -4.86 -48.32
N ALA A 587 -4.95 -5.01 -48.74
CA ALA A 587 -4.39 -4.21 -49.81
C ALA A 587 -5.14 -4.43 -51.16
N THR A 588 -5.51 -5.68 -51.49
CA THR A 588 -6.25 -6.03 -52.72
C THR A 588 -7.71 -5.60 -52.66
N SER A 589 -8.33 -5.51 -51.46
CA SER A 589 -9.71 -5.07 -51.28
C SER A 589 -9.87 -3.54 -51.10
N GLY A 590 -8.79 -2.80 -51.20
CA GLY A 590 -8.82 -1.32 -51.06
C GLY A 590 -8.78 -0.80 -49.65
N HIS A 591 -8.56 -1.65 -48.66
CA HIS A 591 -8.49 -1.32 -47.22
C HIS A 591 -7.05 -1.25 -46.68
N SER A 592 -6.12 -0.79 -47.47
CA SER A 592 -4.69 -0.74 -47.11
C SER A 592 -4.38 0.16 -45.88
N GLY A 593 -5.30 1.07 -45.53
CA GLY A 593 -5.18 1.90 -44.31
C GLY A 593 -5.38 1.12 -43.01
N ASP A 594 -6.06 -0.02 -43.06
CA ASP A 594 -6.47 -0.78 -41.86
C ASP A 594 -5.46 -1.88 -41.48
N THR A 595 -4.29 -1.87 -42.08
CA THR A 595 -3.23 -2.89 -41.80
C THR A 595 -2.68 -2.76 -40.35
N GLY A 596 -2.80 -1.59 -39.74
CA GLY A 596 -2.45 -1.39 -38.33
C GLY A 596 -3.30 -2.22 -37.35
N ASP A 597 -4.58 -2.43 -37.71
CA ASP A 597 -5.57 -3.15 -36.89
C ASP A 597 -5.27 -4.65 -36.82
N LEU A 598 -4.49 -5.19 -37.77
CA LEU A 598 -4.02 -6.59 -37.72
C LEU A 598 -3.16 -6.93 -36.51
N MET A 599 -2.67 -5.93 -35.77
CA MET A 599 -1.83 -6.13 -34.57
C MET A 599 -2.61 -6.01 -33.27
N THR A 600 -3.90 -5.69 -33.32
CA THR A 600 -4.71 -5.46 -32.13
C THR A 600 -5.25 -6.73 -31.47
N ALA A 601 -5.55 -6.66 -30.18
CA ALA A 601 -6.21 -7.77 -29.46
C ALA A 601 -7.71 -7.90 -29.81
N GLN A 602 -8.27 -7.00 -30.61
CA GLN A 602 -9.68 -6.92 -31.00
C GLN A 602 -9.84 -6.97 -32.53
N VAL A 603 -8.82 -7.43 -33.26
CA VAL A 603 -8.75 -7.44 -34.72
C VAL A 603 -9.99 -8.05 -35.40
N ALA A 604 -10.60 -9.07 -34.79
CA ALA A 604 -11.79 -9.71 -35.35
C ALA A 604 -13.04 -8.84 -35.30
N GLU A 605 -13.09 -7.90 -34.37
CA GLU A 605 -14.18 -6.92 -34.21
C GLU A 605 -13.92 -5.70 -35.10
N GLU A 606 -12.70 -5.19 -35.08
CA GLU A 606 -12.27 -4.01 -35.84
C GLU A 606 -12.35 -4.22 -37.35
N LEU A 607 -11.95 -5.41 -37.85
CA LEU A 607 -11.97 -5.75 -39.29
C LEU A 607 -13.20 -6.55 -39.73
N SER A 608 -14.25 -6.63 -38.91
CA SER A 608 -15.44 -7.43 -39.21
C SER A 608 -16.20 -7.00 -40.50
N GLY A 609 -16.01 -5.75 -40.97
CA GLY A 609 -16.64 -5.17 -42.14
C GLY A 609 -15.82 -5.27 -43.44
N THR A 610 -14.58 -5.77 -43.40
CA THR A 610 -13.62 -5.70 -44.50
C THR A 610 -13.73 -6.87 -45.51
N GLY A 611 -14.63 -7.84 -45.27
CA GLY A 611 -14.79 -9.03 -46.09
C GLY A 611 -13.72 -10.12 -45.92
N LEU A 612 -12.83 -9.97 -44.93
CA LEU A 612 -11.84 -10.97 -44.59
C LEU A 612 -12.46 -12.22 -43.96
N PRO A 613 -11.85 -13.43 -44.12
CA PRO A 613 -12.34 -14.66 -43.52
C PRO A 613 -12.43 -14.58 -42.01
N ARG A 614 -13.61 -14.76 -41.44
CA ARG A 614 -13.84 -14.65 -39.97
C ARG A 614 -12.98 -15.63 -39.17
N SER A 615 -12.79 -16.86 -39.70
CA SER A 615 -11.94 -17.87 -39.07
C SER A 615 -10.49 -17.41 -38.89
N ASP A 616 -9.97 -16.68 -39.87
CA ASP A 616 -8.59 -16.20 -39.86
C ASP A 616 -8.45 -14.98 -38.91
N LEU A 617 -9.48 -14.10 -38.88
CA LEU A 617 -9.56 -13.01 -37.94
C LEU A 617 -9.66 -13.51 -36.49
N ASP A 618 -10.51 -14.49 -36.19
CA ASP A 618 -10.64 -15.07 -34.86
C ASP A 618 -9.33 -15.79 -34.45
N ARG A 619 -8.66 -16.45 -35.37
CA ARG A 619 -7.37 -17.10 -35.15
C ARG A 619 -6.27 -16.06 -34.88
N LEU A 620 -6.21 -15.01 -35.70
CA LEU A 620 -5.29 -13.90 -35.52
C LEU A 620 -5.53 -13.20 -34.16
N GLN A 621 -6.79 -12.94 -33.82
CA GLN A 621 -7.17 -12.37 -32.54
C GLN A 621 -6.71 -13.23 -31.36
N ALA A 622 -6.86 -14.55 -31.43
CA ALA A 622 -6.40 -15.46 -30.39
C ALA A 622 -4.86 -15.40 -30.20
N LEU A 623 -4.11 -15.29 -31.31
CA LEU A 623 -2.66 -15.14 -31.29
C LEU A 623 -2.25 -13.75 -30.79
N ASN A 624 -2.90 -12.69 -31.29
CA ASN A 624 -2.65 -11.31 -30.85
C ASN A 624 -2.96 -11.11 -29.37
N ARG A 625 -4.03 -11.69 -28.84
CA ARG A 625 -4.34 -11.63 -27.39
C ARG A 625 -3.20 -12.19 -26.54
N VAL A 626 -2.56 -13.27 -26.99
CA VAL A 626 -1.38 -13.81 -26.31
C VAL A 626 -0.20 -12.85 -26.41
N VAL A 627 0.04 -12.26 -27.58
CA VAL A 627 1.13 -11.29 -27.79
C VAL A 627 0.90 -10.02 -26.99
N VAL A 628 -0.29 -9.46 -27.02
CA VAL A 628 -0.65 -8.23 -26.29
C VAL A 628 -0.68 -8.46 -24.78
N ALA A 629 -1.17 -9.63 -24.33
CA ALA A 629 -1.20 -9.98 -22.90
C ALA A 629 0.20 -10.27 -22.33
N HIS A 630 1.16 -10.69 -23.17
CA HIS A 630 2.51 -11.07 -22.74
C HIS A 630 3.58 -10.05 -23.17
N THR A 631 3.14 -8.86 -23.60
CA THR A 631 4.04 -7.82 -24.12
C THR A 631 5.09 -8.31 -25.12
N CYS A 632 5.16 -7.74 -26.26
CA CYS A 632 6.18 -7.70 -27.32
C CYS A 632 7.38 -8.69 -27.26
N LEU A 633 8.02 -8.84 -28.38
CA LEU A 633 9.38 -9.40 -28.49
C LEU A 633 10.32 -8.66 -27.51
N CYS A 634 10.85 -9.41 -26.57
CA CYS A 634 11.85 -8.89 -25.64
C CYS A 634 13.22 -9.45 -25.98
N ALA A 635 14.23 -8.61 -25.99
CA ALA A 635 15.58 -8.99 -26.37
C ALA A 635 16.65 -8.22 -25.61
N VAL A 636 17.83 -8.80 -25.50
CA VAL A 636 19.06 -8.13 -25.06
C VAL A 636 20.06 -8.11 -26.19
N VAL A 637 20.44 -6.91 -26.64
CA VAL A 637 21.42 -6.70 -27.70
C VAL A 637 22.60 -5.94 -27.15
N ALA A 638 23.80 -6.47 -27.32
CA ALA A 638 25.04 -5.88 -26.81
C ALA A 638 25.84 -5.18 -27.91
N PHE A 639 26.45 -4.08 -27.54
CA PHE A 639 27.41 -3.33 -28.36
C PHE A 639 28.68 -3.07 -27.58
N ARG A 640 29.80 -2.86 -28.28
CA ARG A 640 30.96 -2.19 -27.68
C ARG A 640 30.65 -0.70 -27.49
N PRO A 641 31.22 -0.03 -26.49
CA PRO A 641 30.95 1.37 -26.22
C PRO A 641 31.21 2.33 -27.40
N ASP A 642 32.23 2.00 -28.21
CA ASP A 642 32.64 2.75 -29.41
C ASP A 642 31.81 2.45 -30.67
N GLN A 643 30.91 1.49 -30.60
CA GLN A 643 30.15 0.94 -31.73
C GLN A 643 28.62 1.12 -31.57
N ILE A 644 28.20 1.92 -30.61
CA ILE A 644 26.78 2.21 -30.41
C ILE A 644 26.25 3.02 -31.59
N PRO A 645 25.16 2.61 -32.23
CA PRO A 645 24.56 3.36 -33.34
C PRO A 645 24.14 4.78 -32.91
N SER A 646 24.46 5.78 -33.72
CA SER A 646 24.24 7.19 -33.39
C SER A 646 22.76 7.56 -33.18
N PHE A 647 21.84 6.88 -33.83
CA PHE A 647 20.39 7.12 -33.65
C PHE A 647 19.89 6.70 -32.28
N VAL A 648 20.58 5.81 -31.58
CA VAL A 648 20.22 5.37 -30.21
C VAL A 648 20.70 6.38 -29.16
N VAL A 649 21.72 7.15 -29.48
CA VAL A 649 22.29 8.17 -28.57
C VAL A 649 21.40 9.42 -28.48
N ALA A 650 20.59 9.66 -29.52
CA ALA A 650 19.72 10.85 -29.61
C ALA A 650 18.40 10.74 -28.80
N SER A 651 18.05 9.57 -28.32
CA SER A 651 16.79 9.28 -27.60
C SER A 651 16.93 9.07 -26.09
N SER A 652 18.14 9.27 -25.52
CA SER A 652 18.44 9.10 -24.10
C SER A 652 18.45 10.40 -23.31
#